data_7d99a73d94ffc3d7473ef3ab91b62592
#
_entry.id   7d99a73d94ffc3d7473ef3ab91b62592
#
_cell.length_a   1.000
_cell.length_b   1.000
_cell.length_c   1.000
_cell.angle_alpha   90.00
_cell.angle_beta   90.00
_cell.angle_gamma   90.00
#
_symmetry.space_group_name_H-M   'P 1'
#
loop_
_entity.id
_entity.type
_entity.pdbx_description
1 polymer ?
#
loop_
_entity_poly.entity_id
_entity_poly.type
_entity_poly.pdbx_seq_one_letter_code
_entity_poly.pdbx_strand_id
1 'polypeptide(L)'
;MKLIQRIKTKINSWINAALQGHHNHYTCCLPEKSGFLSSLTLKSFFSDVYINPTQSAFLKTLSKKAIIVYVSKYRSRFEYLFYHTRYKEEGIPFPEIGFEYRIFLWQKVSRLIRIVLAHLDHFFRYRVFPNPYESGYLKRQMEAGSAAFLSLVDRKGFYHRFVKAKEDPLEYLIELQHTTDRPVCIVPQWLFFSKKPHRPPRSLADIMFGSEENPGRLRRWAVILRTPQKAFVEISDPVNLKDFLEEPENQSRGLEQLSFTLRNRLLEQMNRHRQSITGPVVKTQEELKELILRNERFQDFMKRYAQSQKKNVSEIYKKADAYLNEIAADYSVTFIQILSIILGWVWKTMFDGITLDMEGLHRVKSAATKAPLVFVPCHKSHFDYLILNYLLFTNNIPSPHVAAGRNLAFWPMGTLFRKSGAFFIKRTFHGAKLYTAIFSGYVHMLIDQGFNIEFFIEGGRSRTGKLVLPKTGLVSILLDAYKNGVCQDLMFVPVYIGYDRLLEETAFLNELEGIQKKQESFWQLIRARKVLKKRYGRIYVQFAEPISLEGLVSRSNPSLQEMDQAEYQALGRNLSYRIINAINAVSVVTPQALTACAILNYPKPRFSQNELMDYAETYLKYLLSQKARLSEDLDDPHHVVENVLAMYSNRKFVERQREKGQDDTALDEKWYLVLENKRLSLEYYKNNCIHFFIPAAYTALAILSYDAFQFSASALQSDYNFLQDFFKYEFAYDVDKTPEYMVRKTLKAFIDDAILMPHPTLPDTYNITAAGFRKLLCFASFLKTYFESYWVVLKVLKAYNRRDLVKKERIKKIRALGNQLYKQRVTERSEALSQINYENGLTFFNFKGIRGAEDEEKIEFYTQVIRKYLGCFMVQK
;
A
#
# COMPACT_ATOMS: atom_id res chain seq x y z
N MET A 1 -40.43 59.18 -42.91
CA MET A 1 -39.28 58.28 -43.16
C MET A 1 -37.97 58.83 -42.58
N LYS A 2 -37.55 60.08 -42.86
CA LYS A 2 -36.23 60.64 -42.37
C LYS A 2 -36.06 60.69 -40.83
N LEU A 3 -37.12 60.91 -40.04
CA LEU A 3 -37.07 60.91 -38.58
C LEU A 3 -36.85 59.50 -37.98
N ILE A 4 -37.52 58.49 -38.48
CA ILE A 4 -37.41 57.11 -38.11
C ILE A 4 -35.97 56.58 -38.41
N GLN A 5 -35.43 57.01 -39.57
CA GLN A 5 -34.07 56.64 -39.97
C GLN A 5 -33.01 57.32 -39.08
N ARG A 6 -33.18 58.58 -38.64
CA ARG A 6 -32.31 59.29 -37.68
C ARG A 6 -32.38 58.66 -36.29
N ILE A 7 -33.57 58.30 -35.85
CA ILE A 7 -33.74 57.57 -34.53
C ILE A 7 -33.06 56.20 -34.58
N LYS A 8 -33.24 55.47 -35.68
CA LYS A 8 -32.62 54.20 -35.91
C LYS A 8 -31.07 54.29 -35.92
N THR A 9 -30.49 55.34 -36.55
CA THR A 9 -29.05 55.58 -36.59
C THR A 9 -28.53 55.95 -35.22
N LYS A 10 -29.24 56.87 -34.46
CA LYS A 10 -28.85 57.15 -33.06
C LYS A 10 -28.93 56.00 -32.14
N ILE A 11 -29.95 55.12 -32.21
CA ILE A 11 -30.09 53.93 -31.43
C ILE A 11 -28.95 52.92 -31.77
N ASN A 12 -28.65 52.75 -33.05
CA ASN A 12 -27.56 51.85 -33.48
C ASN A 12 -26.18 52.40 -33.06
N SER A 13 -25.98 53.73 -33.14
CA SER A 13 -24.70 54.30 -32.61
C SER A 13 -24.55 54.15 -31.11
N TRP A 14 -25.63 54.34 -30.35
CA TRP A 14 -25.65 54.12 -28.93
C TRP A 14 -25.43 52.64 -28.55
N ILE A 15 -26.07 51.69 -29.23
CA ILE A 15 -25.87 50.25 -29.07
C ILE A 15 -24.42 49.87 -29.38
N ASN A 16 -23.88 50.35 -30.50
CA ASN A 16 -22.49 50.09 -30.86
C ASN A 16 -21.49 50.68 -29.85
N ALA A 17 -21.77 51.87 -29.32
CA ALA A 17 -20.96 52.44 -28.24
C ALA A 17 -21.07 51.68 -26.95
N ALA A 18 -22.27 51.21 -26.56
CA ALA A 18 -22.49 50.37 -25.37
C ALA A 18 -21.82 48.99 -25.50
N LEU A 19 -21.78 48.45 -26.71
CA LEU A 19 -21.15 47.16 -27.02
C LEU A 19 -19.65 47.26 -27.34
N GLN A 20 -19.10 48.48 -27.39
CA GLN A 20 -17.71 48.73 -27.79
C GLN A 20 -17.32 48.10 -29.13
N GLY A 21 -18.27 48.00 -30.07
CA GLY A 21 -18.06 47.40 -31.38
C GLY A 21 -17.99 45.87 -31.40
N HIS A 22 -18.18 45.20 -30.27
CA HIS A 22 -18.06 43.74 -30.17
C HIS A 22 -19.37 43.08 -29.71
N HIS A 23 -19.90 42.14 -30.53
CA HIS A 23 -21.11 41.34 -30.22
C HIS A 23 -20.79 40.09 -29.36
N ASN A 24 -19.55 39.92 -28.91
CA ASN A 24 -19.01 38.74 -28.22
C ASN A 24 -19.37 38.72 -26.74
N HIS A 25 -20.66 38.89 -26.40
CA HIS A 25 -21.15 38.87 -25.04
C HIS A 25 -22.10 37.68 -24.84
N TYR A 26 -21.56 36.59 -24.22
CA TYR A 26 -22.30 35.34 -24.06
C TYR A 26 -22.58 35.04 -22.58
N THR A 27 -23.73 34.39 -22.33
CA THR A 27 -24.14 33.93 -21.00
C THR A 27 -23.35 32.74 -20.46
N CYS A 28 -22.63 32.03 -21.32
CA CYS A 28 -21.80 30.90 -20.99
C CYS A 28 -20.43 31.27 -20.43
N CYS A 29 -20.04 32.52 -20.42
CA CYS A 29 -18.75 32.99 -19.94
C CYS A 29 -18.91 33.81 -18.64
N LEU A 30 -18.18 33.43 -17.61
CA LEU A 30 -18.09 34.14 -16.33
C LEU A 30 -16.65 34.61 -16.14
N PRO A 31 -16.34 35.89 -16.36
CA PRO A 31 -14.98 36.42 -16.22
C PRO A 31 -14.54 36.49 -14.77
N GLU A 32 -13.27 36.78 -14.58
CA GLU A 32 -12.63 36.90 -13.28
C GLU A 32 -13.37 37.88 -12.33
N LYS A 33 -13.82 39.01 -12.82
CA LYS A 33 -14.55 40.01 -12.02
C LYS A 33 -16.06 39.72 -12.06
N SER A 34 -16.55 38.86 -11.16
CA SER A 34 -18.00 38.67 -10.93
C SER A 34 -18.65 39.83 -10.18
N GLY A 35 -19.98 39.86 -10.01
CA GLY A 35 -20.68 40.90 -9.23
C GLY A 35 -20.21 40.90 -7.76
N PHE A 36 -20.11 42.11 -7.14
CA PHE A 36 -19.57 42.27 -5.79
C PHE A 36 -20.32 41.43 -4.74
N LEU A 37 -21.65 41.48 -4.71
CA LEU A 37 -22.49 40.69 -3.80
C LEU A 37 -22.36 39.18 -4.05
N SER A 38 -22.27 38.78 -5.30
CA SER A 38 -22.10 37.38 -5.67
C SER A 38 -20.73 36.84 -5.29
N SER A 39 -19.69 37.63 -5.45
CA SER A 39 -18.32 37.29 -5.05
C SER A 39 -18.20 37.11 -3.55
N LEU A 40 -18.76 38.01 -2.75
CA LEU A 40 -18.68 37.99 -1.30
C LEU A 40 -19.41 36.75 -0.71
N THR A 41 -20.64 36.53 -1.19
CA THR A 41 -21.45 35.41 -0.71
C THR A 41 -20.85 34.05 -1.09
N LEU A 42 -20.43 33.87 -2.34
CA LEU A 42 -19.83 32.61 -2.81
C LEU A 42 -18.49 32.34 -2.16
N LYS A 43 -17.68 33.38 -1.91
CA LYS A 43 -16.42 33.27 -1.21
C LYS A 43 -16.61 32.74 0.20
N SER A 44 -17.50 33.35 1.00
CA SER A 44 -17.80 32.94 2.36
C SER A 44 -18.36 31.50 2.45
N PHE A 45 -19.07 31.04 1.41
CA PHE A 45 -19.64 29.68 1.39
C PHE A 45 -18.65 28.59 1.02
N PHE A 46 -17.63 28.87 0.20
CA PHE A 46 -16.78 27.84 -0.39
C PHE A 46 -15.35 27.79 0.16
N SER A 47 -14.94 28.77 0.99
CA SER A 47 -13.58 28.91 1.52
C SER A 47 -13.03 27.67 2.23
N ASP A 48 -13.87 26.95 2.96
CA ASP A 48 -13.45 25.88 3.86
C ASP A 48 -13.45 24.47 3.23
N VAL A 49 -13.78 24.35 1.94
CA VAL A 49 -13.76 23.06 1.24
C VAL A 49 -12.32 22.70 0.88
N TYR A 50 -11.90 21.51 1.29
CA TYR A 50 -10.53 21.05 1.09
C TYR A 50 -10.21 20.73 -0.37
N ILE A 51 -9.10 21.26 -0.86
CA ILE A 51 -8.47 20.91 -2.14
C ILE A 51 -7.05 20.41 -1.84
N ASN A 52 -6.67 19.29 -2.43
CA ASN A 52 -5.36 18.71 -2.23
C ASN A 52 -4.25 19.61 -2.84
N PRO A 53 -3.26 20.07 -2.04
CA PRO A 53 -2.18 20.96 -2.53
C PRO A 53 -1.39 20.36 -3.70
N THR A 54 -1.18 19.05 -3.72
CA THR A 54 -0.48 18.36 -4.82
C THR A 54 -1.26 18.47 -6.13
N GLN A 55 -2.59 18.24 -6.07
CA GLN A 55 -3.46 18.40 -7.24
C GLN A 55 -3.52 19.85 -7.71
N SER A 56 -3.51 20.80 -6.78
CA SER A 56 -3.44 22.24 -7.09
C SER A 56 -2.16 22.61 -7.85
N ALA A 57 -1.00 22.15 -7.36
CA ALA A 57 0.29 22.38 -8.01
C ALA A 57 0.35 21.74 -9.40
N PHE A 58 -0.19 20.53 -9.54
CA PHE A 58 -0.29 19.82 -10.81
C PHE A 58 -1.09 20.62 -11.85
N LEU A 59 -2.28 21.12 -11.49
CA LEU A 59 -3.11 21.93 -12.40
C LEU A 59 -2.44 23.22 -12.82
N LYS A 60 -1.73 23.89 -11.90
CA LYS A 60 -0.94 25.11 -12.21
C LYS A 60 0.17 24.81 -13.23
N THR A 61 0.78 23.66 -13.15
CA THR A 61 1.83 23.25 -14.09
C THR A 61 1.23 22.86 -15.44
N LEU A 62 0.12 22.12 -15.43
CA LEU A 62 -0.59 21.68 -16.64
C LEU A 62 -1.09 22.86 -17.46
N SER A 63 -1.63 23.91 -16.83
CA SER A 63 -2.16 25.09 -17.51
C SER A 63 -1.13 25.87 -18.33
N LYS A 64 0.15 25.76 -17.97
CA LYS A 64 1.22 26.40 -18.76
C LYS A 64 1.47 25.69 -20.09
N LYS A 65 1.13 24.38 -20.18
CA LYS A 65 1.44 23.52 -21.32
C LYS A 65 0.22 23.16 -22.17
N ALA A 66 -0.98 23.19 -21.58
CA ALA A 66 -2.21 22.71 -22.20
C ALA A 66 -3.38 23.66 -21.99
N ILE A 67 -4.41 23.54 -22.81
CA ILE A 67 -5.74 24.13 -22.62
C ILE A 67 -6.51 23.21 -21.66
N ILE A 68 -6.99 23.74 -20.54
CA ILE A 68 -7.66 22.92 -19.53
C ILE A 68 -9.18 22.98 -19.74
N VAL A 69 -9.80 21.78 -19.79
CA VAL A 69 -11.25 21.62 -19.82
C VAL A 69 -11.67 20.72 -18.65
N TYR A 70 -12.29 21.29 -17.65
CA TYR A 70 -12.83 20.54 -16.52
C TYR A 70 -14.12 19.83 -16.88
N VAL A 71 -14.28 18.62 -16.38
CA VAL A 71 -15.44 17.78 -16.67
C VAL A 71 -16.10 17.29 -15.38
N SER A 72 -17.43 17.42 -15.30
CA SER A 72 -18.27 16.75 -14.31
C SER A 72 -19.22 15.76 -14.98
N LYS A 73 -19.64 14.73 -14.24
CA LYS A 73 -20.57 13.72 -14.76
C LYS A 73 -21.94 14.32 -15.11
N TYR A 74 -22.51 15.07 -14.16
CA TYR A 74 -23.84 15.64 -14.31
C TYR A 74 -23.84 17.16 -14.35
N ARG A 75 -24.74 17.73 -15.13
CA ARG A 75 -24.91 19.19 -15.23
C ARG A 75 -25.36 19.81 -13.92
N SER A 76 -24.50 20.67 -13.33
CA SER A 76 -24.74 21.33 -12.05
C SER A 76 -24.21 22.77 -12.06
N ARG A 77 -25.12 23.76 -12.01
CA ARG A 77 -24.71 25.16 -11.88
C ARG A 77 -23.99 25.45 -10.58
N PHE A 78 -24.35 24.69 -9.54
CA PHE A 78 -23.71 24.78 -8.22
C PHE A 78 -22.22 24.38 -8.31
N GLU A 79 -21.90 23.26 -8.95
CA GLU A 79 -20.52 22.80 -9.10
C GLU A 79 -19.70 23.75 -9.98
N TYR A 80 -20.28 24.26 -11.08
CA TYR A 80 -19.60 25.26 -11.89
C TYR A 80 -19.22 26.50 -11.08
N LEU A 81 -20.15 27.09 -10.31
CA LEU A 81 -19.89 28.25 -9.46
C LEU A 81 -18.89 27.97 -8.36
N PHE A 82 -18.96 26.77 -7.79
CA PHE A 82 -17.99 26.30 -6.79
C PHE A 82 -16.58 26.28 -7.36
N TYR A 83 -16.37 25.58 -8.48
CA TYR A 83 -15.04 25.48 -9.09
C TYR A 83 -14.53 26.84 -9.58
N HIS A 84 -15.38 27.65 -10.17
CA HIS A 84 -15.02 29.01 -10.58
C HIS A 84 -14.52 29.86 -9.40
N THR A 85 -15.22 29.81 -8.26
CA THR A 85 -14.90 30.64 -7.09
C THR A 85 -13.69 30.09 -6.34
N ARG A 86 -13.72 28.80 -6.02
CA ARG A 86 -12.72 28.16 -5.16
C ARG A 86 -11.36 28.03 -5.86
N TYR A 87 -11.34 27.69 -7.15
CA TYR A 87 -10.09 27.59 -7.90
C TYR A 87 -9.43 28.96 -8.09
N LYS A 88 -10.24 29.98 -8.29
CA LYS A 88 -9.73 31.36 -8.34
C LYS A 88 -9.05 31.76 -7.03
N GLU A 89 -9.62 31.43 -5.87
CA GLU A 89 -9.03 31.73 -4.56
C GLU A 89 -7.70 31.00 -4.34
N GLU A 90 -7.59 29.76 -4.78
CA GLU A 90 -6.36 28.96 -4.71
C GLU A 90 -5.31 29.34 -5.78
N GLY A 91 -5.65 30.26 -6.68
CA GLY A 91 -4.78 30.62 -7.82
C GLY A 91 -4.57 29.46 -8.79
N ILE A 92 -5.56 28.56 -8.90
CA ILE A 92 -5.62 27.47 -9.88
C ILE A 92 -6.36 28.01 -11.12
N PRO A 93 -6.08 27.54 -12.36
CA PRO A 93 -6.88 27.87 -13.52
C PRO A 93 -8.36 27.60 -13.26
N PHE A 94 -9.18 28.63 -13.22
CA PHE A 94 -10.59 28.51 -12.92
C PHE A 94 -11.43 28.51 -14.20
N PRO A 95 -12.57 27.81 -14.26
CA PRO A 95 -13.38 27.70 -15.48
C PRO A 95 -14.12 29.02 -15.76
N GLU A 96 -13.65 29.78 -16.75
CA GLU A 96 -14.33 30.99 -17.23
C GLU A 96 -15.44 30.67 -18.23
N ILE A 97 -15.26 29.61 -19.01
CA ILE A 97 -16.20 29.17 -20.03
C ILE A 97 -16.99 27.97 -19.48
N GLY A 98 -18.32 28.10 -19.42
CA GLY A 98 -19.19 27.00 -19.04
C GLY A 98 -19.99 26.53 -20.26
N PHE A 99 -19.57 25.45 -20.94
CA PHE A 99 -20.30 24.90 -22.07
C PHE A 99 -21.74 24.55 -21.69
N GLU A 100 -22.73 25.13 -22.43
CA GLU A 100 -24.17 24.97 -22.17
C GLU A 100 -24.69 25.57 -20.87
N TYR A 101 -23.86 26.26 -20.07
CA TYR A 101 -24.31 26.92 -18.87
C TYR A 101 -24.83 28.33 -19.17
N ARG A 102 -26.05 28.65 -18.70
CA ARG A 102 -26.61 30.00 -18.76
C ARG A 102 -26.47 30.65 -17.39
N ILE A 103 -25.49 31.57 -17.26
CA ILE A 103 -25.12 32.16 -15.99
C ILE A 103 -25.52 33.64 -16.01
N PHE A 104 -26.77 33.94 -15.66
CA PHE A 104 -27.28 35.29 -15.63
C PHE A 104 -27.05 36.02 -14.31
N LEU A 105 -27.49 35.39 -13.19
CA LEU A 105 -27.60 36.04 -11.88
C LEU A 105 -26.25 36.41 -11.24
N TRP A 106 -25.15 35.83 -11.68
CA TRP A 106 -23.81 36.02 -11.10
C TRP A 106 -22.94 37.00 -11.91
N GLN A 107 -23.48 37.53 -12.99
CA GLN A 107 -22.82 38.55 -13.83
C GLN A 107 -22.90 39.93 -13.20
N LYS A 108 -21.96 40.81 -13.53
CA LYS A 108 -22.11 42.23 -13.24
C LYS A 108 -23.29 42.82 -14.00
N VAL A 109 -24.03 43.75 -13.39
CA VAL A 109 -25.19 44.39 -14.00
C VAL A 109 -24.83 45.00 -15.35
N SER A 110 -23.68 45.71 -15.44
CA SER A 110 -23.21 46.29 -16.70
C SER A 110 -22.98 45.30 -17.82
N ARG A 111 -22.52 44.04 -17.45
CA ARG A 111 -22.32 42.99 -18.42
C ARG A 111 -23.65 42.34 -18.81
N LEU A 112 -24.58 42.19 -17.88
CA LEU A 112 -25.93 41.72 -18.18
C LEU A 112 -26.61 42.60 -19.23
N ILE A 113 -26.49 43.92 -19.08
CA ILE A 113 -27.03 44.86 -20.05
C ILE A 113 -26.37 44.65 -21.42
N ARG A 114 -25.06 44.49 -21.48
CA ARG A 114 -24.35 44.26 -22.75
C ARG A 114 -24.76 42.92 -23.38
N ILE A 115 -24.93 41.85 -22.59
CA ILE A 115 -25.39 40.54 -23.09
C ILE A 115 -26.77 40.69 -23.72
N VAL A 116 -27.71 41.36 -23.04
CA VAL A 116 -29.08 41.56 -23.55
C VAL A 116 -29.03 42.41 -24.80
N LEU A 117 -28.29 43.52 -24.80
CA LEU A 117 -28.17 44.37 -25.99
C LEU A 117 -27.54 43.64 -27.19
N ALA A 118 -26.50 42.88 -26.97
CA ALA A 118 -25.84 42.08 -28.03
C ALA A 118 -26.78 41.06 -28.63
N HIS A 119 -27.55 40.33 -27.79
CA HIS A 119 -28.49 39.33 -28.23
C HIS A 119 -29.67 39.95 -29.02
N LEU A 120 -30.19 41.09 -28.53
CA LEU A 120 -31.25 41.81 -29.22
C LEU A 120 -30.76 42.38 -30.53
N ASP A 121 -29.62 43.06 -30.57
CA ASP A 121 -29.06 43.68 -31.78
C ASP A 121 -28.77 42.59 -32.85
N HIS A 122 -28.15 41.50 -32.43
CA HIS A 122 -27.89 40.37 -33.35
C HIS A 122 -29.19 39.76 -33.89
N PHE A 123 -30.22 39.58 -33.06
CA PHE A 123 -31.50 39.05 -33.47
C PHE A 123 -32.20 39.97 -34.45
N PHE A 124 -32.19 41.28 -34.21
CA PHE A 124 -32.79 42.24 -35.12
C PHE A 124 -32.06 42.34 -36.47
N ARG A 125 -30.74 42.13 -36.49
CA ARG A 125 -29.92 42.17 -37.72
C ARG A 125 -30.02 40.87 -38.53
N TYR A 126 -29.92 39.73 -37.85
CA TYR A 126 -29.71 38.44 -38.49
C TYR A 126 -30.89 37.46 -38.33
N ARG A 127 -31.91 37.84 -37.54
CA ARG A 127 -33.07 36.98 -37.18
C ARG A 127 -32.70 35.67 -36.47
N VAL A 128 -31.45 35.53 -36.00
CA VAL A 128 -30.90 34.39 -35.23
C VAL A 128 -30.21 34.95 -33.98
N PHE A 129 -30.25 34.20 -32.90
CA PHE A 129 -29.46 34.54 -31.69
C PHE A 129 -27.98 34.22 -31.92
N PRO A 130 -27.05 35.03 -31.34
CA PRO A 130 -25.62 34.81 -31.51
C PRO A 130 -25.19 33.47 -30.90
N ASN A 131 -24.51 32.64 -31.72
CA ASN A 131 -23.97 31.32 -31.30
C ASN A 131 -22.51 31.48 -30.89
N PRO A 132 -22.15 31.17 -29.63
CA PRO A 132 -20.77 31.25 -29.16
C PRO A 132 -19.80 30.26 -29.84
N TYR A 133 -20.31 29.14 -30.37
CA TYR A 133 -19.49 28.13 -31.04
C TYR A 133 -19.06 28.60 -32.46
N GLU A 134 -19.97 29.16 -33.22
CA GLU A 134 -19.73 29.62 -34.60
C GLU A 134 -18.96 30.97 -34.68
N SER A 135 -19.03 31.78 -33.63
CA SER A 135 -18.40 33.13 -33.61
C SER A 135 -16.87 33.10 -33.49
N GLY A 136 -16.25 31.94 -33.29
CA GLY A 136 -14.82 31.82 -32.98
C GLY A 136 -14.36 32.44 -31.65
N TYR A 137 -15.31 33.00 -30.87
CA TYR A 137 -15.01 33.62 -29.59
C TYR A 137 -14.46 32.62 -28.55
N LEU A 138 -15.11 31.47 -28.40
CA LEU A 138 -14.68 30.44 -27.46
C LEU A 138 -13.27 29.94 -27.79
N LYS A 139 -12.97 29.71 -29.07
CA LYS A 139 -11.65 29.30 -29.54
C LYS A 139 -10.58 30.29 -29.08
N ARG A 140 -10.75 31.59 -29.40
CA ARG A 140 -9.79 32.64 -29.02
C ARG A 140 -9.57 32.73 -27.51
N GLN A 141 -10.63 32.61 -26.71
CA GLN A 141 -10.53 32.61 -25.24
C GLN A 141 -9.76 31.39 -24.68
N MET A 142 -10.02 30.22 -25.22
CA MET A 142 -9.32 28.98 -24.79
C MET A 142 -7.84 29.01 -25.21
N GLU A 143 -7.54 29.46 -26.42
CA GLU A 143 -6.16 29.67 -26.90
C GLU A 143 -5.42 30.72 -26.07
N ALA A 144 -6.12 31.75 -25.59
CA ALA A 144 -5.57 32.76 -24.67
C ALA A 144 -5.34 32.24 -23.24
N GLY A 145 -5.77 31.02 -22.94
CA GLY A 145 -5.50 30.35 -21.65
C GLY A 145 -6.70 30.26 -20.71
N SER A 146 -7.89 30.71 -21.11
CA SER A 146 -9.12 30.57 -20.31
C SER A 146 -9.51 29.08 -20.20
N ALA A 147 -9.68 28.58 -18.99
CA ALA A 147 -10.15 27.22 -18.77
C ALA A 147 -11.67 27.10 -18.98
N ALA A 148 -12.09 25.91 -19.40
CA ALA A 148 -13.50 25.62 -19.67
C ALA A 148 -14.07 24.55 -18.75
N PHE A 149 -15.39 24.43 -18.68
CA PHE A 149 -16.11 23.45 -17.90
C PHE A 149 -17.27 22.87 -18.69
N LEU A 150 -17.40 21.55 -18.70
CA LEU A 150 -18.52 20.87 -19.36
C LEU A 150 -19.10 19.74 -18.49
N SER A 151 -20.26 19.24 -18.86
CA SER A 151 -20.88 18.07 -18.24
C SER A 151 -21.09 16.97 -19.27
N LEU A 152 -20.82 15.70 -18.89
CA LEU A 152 -20.91 14.57 -19.80
C LEU A 152 -22.37 14.11 -20.04
N VAL A 153 -23.21 14.21 -19.01
CA VAL A 153 -24.59 13.69 -19.02
C VAL A 153 -25.56 14.75 -18.51
N ASP A 154 -26.70 14.89 -19.16
CA ASP A 154 -27.82 15.67 -18.62
C ASP A 154 -28.59 14.82 -17.59
N ARG A 155 -29.18 15.46 -16.55
CA ARG A 155 -29.99 14.77 -15.52
C ARG A 155 -31.21 14.03 -16.06
N LYS A 156 -31.68 14.42 -17.23
CA LYS A 156 -32.82 13.78 -17.94
C LYS A 156 -32.42 12.52 -18.71
N GLY A 157 -31.13 12.09 -18.59
CA GLY A 157 -30.58 10.88 -19.13
C GLY A 157 -29.79 11.08 -20.44
N PHE A 158 -29.06 10.03 -20.78
CA PHE A 158 -28.19 9.95 -21.94
C PHE A 158 -28.90 10.28 -23.27
N TYR A 159 -30.14 9.81 -23.42
CA TYR A 159 -30.97 10.06 -24.60
C TYR A 159 -31.20 11.56 -24.90
N HIS A 160 -31.42 12.37 -23.86
CA HIS A 160 -31.63 13.79 -24.01
C HIS A 160 -30.42 14.53 -24.55
N ARG A 161 -29.25 14.01 -24.25
CA ARG A 161 -27.97 14.58 -24.69
C ARG A 161 -27.72 14.32 -26.19
N PHE A 162 -27.94 13.08 -26.63
CA PHE A 162 -27.62 12.64 -27.99
C PHE A 162 -28.68 12.97 -29.03
N VAL A 163 -29.94 12.99 -28.64
CA VAL A 163 -31.05 13.17 -29.63
C VAL A 163 -31.58 14.60 -29.68
N LYS A 164 -31.38 15.40 -28.61
CA LYS A 164 -31.95 16.75 -28.53
C LYS A 164 -30.93 17.88 -28.45
N ALA A 165 -29.67 17.60 -28.21
CA ALA A 165 -28.64 18.65 -28.19
C ALA A 165 -28.35 19.10 -29.63
N LYS A 166 -28.43 20.39 -29.90
CA LYS A 166 -28.11 20.97 -31.22
C LYS A 166 -26.62 20.92 -31.55
N GLU A 167 -25.75 20.90 -30.51
CA GLU A 167 -24.28 20.88 -30.61
C GLU A 167 -23.72 20.15 -29.44
N ASP A 168 -22.73 19.27 -29.67
CA ASP A 168 -22.01 18.57 -28.61
C ASP A 168 -20.69 19.28 -28.27
N PRO A 169 -20.47 19.74 -27.04
CA PRO A 169 -19.21 20.36 -26.66
C PRO A 169 -17.98 19.47 -26.85
N LEU A 170 -18.10 18.14 -26.81
CA LEU A 170 -16.98 17.25 -27.09
C LEU A 170 -16.59 17.25 -28.57
N GLU A 171 -17.54 17.31 -29.46
CA GLU A 171 -17.30 17.48 -30.93
C GLU A 171 -16.54 18.78 -31.17
N TYR A 172 -17.00 19.88 -30.57
CA TYR A 172 -16.33 21.18 -30.65
C TYR A 172 -14.88 21.12 -30.13
N LEU A 173 -14.62 20.42 -29.03
CA LEU A 173 -13.27 20.28 -28.49
C LEU A 173 -12.37 19.43 -29.38
N ILE A 174 -12.90 18.40 -30.02
CA ILE A 174 -12.18 17.58 -30.99
C ILE A 174 -11.81 18.42 -32.23
N GLU A 175 -12.75 19.18 -32.77
CA GLU A 175 -12.48 20.13 -33.87
C GLU A 175 -11.46 21.20 -33.46
N LEU A 176 -11.55 21.72 -32.24
CA LEU A 176 -10.59 22.68 -31.71
C LEU A 176 -9.18 22.06 -31.67
N GLN A 177 -9.04 20.82 -31.23
CA GLN A 177 -7.73 20.15 -31.19
C GLN A 177 -7.13 19.94 -32.58
N HIS A 178 -7.95 19.71 -33.61
CA HIS A 178 -7.45 19.65 -34.99
C HIS A 178 -6.93 20.98 -35.52
N THR A 179 -7.36 22.10 -34.93
CA THR A 179 -7.00 23.45 -35.38
C THR A 179 -6.01 24.18 -34.50
N THR A 180 -5.55 23.58 -33.38
CA THR A 180 -4.59 24.18 -32.44
C THR A 180 -3.43 23.24 -32.16
N ASP A 181 -2.22 23.77 -32.11
CA ASP A 181 -1.01 22.99 -31.73
C ASP A 181 -0.95 22.71 -30.23
N ARG A 182 -1.60 23.57 -29.43
CA ARG A 182 -1.60 23.41 -27.99
C ARG A 182 -2.54 22.29 -27.58
N PRO A 183 -2.07 21.28 -26.79
CA PRO A 183 -2.91 20.15 -26.42
C PRO A 183 -4.08 20.60 -25.55
N VAL A 184 -5.27 20.04 -25.83
CA VAL A 184 -6.48 20.19 -25.02
C VAL A 184 -6.53 19.02 -24.03
N CYS A 185 -6.43 19.33 -22.75
CA CYS A 185 -6.50 18.35 -21.67
C CYS A 185 -7.84 18.41 -20.96
N ILE A 186 -8.58 17.31 -21.04
CA ILE A 186 -9.86 17.13 -20.33
C ILE A 186 -9.57 16.57 -18.94
N VAL A 187 -9.98 17.31 -17.91
CA VAL A 187 -9.71 17.00 -16.49
C VAL A 187 -10.99 16.59 -15.78
N PRO A 188 -11.22 15.29 -15.56
CA PRO A 188 -12.35 14.83 -14.78
C PRO A 188 -12.22 15.21 -13.30
N GLN A 189 -13.30 15.75 -12.73
CA GLN A 189 -13.30 16.19 -11.32
C GLN A 189 -14.63 15.93 -10.63
N TRP A 190 -14.56 15.83 -9.28
CA TRP A 190 -15.71 15.62 -8.42
C TRP A 190 -15.69 16.52 -7.20
N LEU A 191 -16.87 16.94 -6.79
CA LEU A 191 -17.11 17.51 -5.49
C LEU A 191 -17.85 16.46 -4.66
N PHE A 192 -17.14 15.84 -3.72
CA PHE A 192 -17.70 14.89 -2.77
C PHE A 192 -18.28 15.62 -1.56
N PHE A 193 -19.44 15.18 -1.10
CA PHE A 193 -20.12 15.67 0.12
C PHE A 193 -20.06 14.64 1.26
N SER A 194 -19.62 13.43 0.97
CA SER A 194 -19.49 12.32 1.91
C SER A 194 -18.54 11.28 1.35
N LYS A 195 -17.82 10.58 2.23
CA LYS A 195 -16.97 9.43 1.88
C LYS A 195 -17.74 8.11 1.80
N LYS A 196 -19.07 8.14 1.94
CA LYS A 196 -19.88 6.93 1.96
C LYS A 196 -20.13 6.39 0.55
N PRO A 197 -20.19 5.06 0.37
CA PRO A 197 -20.59 4.45 -0.89
C PRO A 197 -22.01 4.85 -1.28
N HIS A 198 -22.28 4.85 -2.57
CA HIS A 198 -23.63 5.13 -3.08
C HIS A 198 -24.61 4.05 -2.62
N ARG A 199 -25.71 4.47 -2.00
CA ARG A 199 -26.84 3.61 -1.63
C ARG A 199 -28.11 4.14 -2.27
N PRO A 200 -29.04 3.27 -2.70
CA PRO A 200 -30.38 3.72 -3.09
C PRO A 200 -31.05 4.41 -1.88
N PRO A 201 -31.87 5.44 -2.12
CA PRO A 201 -32.56 6.16 -1.06
C PRO A 201 -33.48 5.23 -0.25
N ARG A 202 -33.31 5.22 1.08
CA ARG A 202 -34.07 4.33 1.98
C ARG A 202 -35.13 5.05 2.82
N SER A 203 -35.13 6.37 2.85
CA SER A 203 -36.09 7.16 3.62
C SER A 203 -36.82 8.18 2.76
N LEU A 204 -38.03 8.58 3.19
CA LEU A 204 -38.79 9.67 2.55
C LEU A 204 -37.99 10.97 2.53
N ALA A 205 -37.17 11.24 3.56
CA ALA A 205 -36.30 12.39 3.59
C ALA A 205 -35.18 12.29 2.51
N ASP A 206 -34.62 11.09 2.27
CA ASP A 206 -33.63 10.88 1.22
C ASP A 206 -34.25 11.01 -0.19
N ILE A 207 -35.51 10.65 -0.34
CA ILE A 207 -36.27 10.83 -1.59
C ILE A 207 -36.53 12.31 -1.85
N MET A 208 -36.89 13.08 -0.82
CA MET A 208 -37.23 14.52 -0.95
C MET A 208 -35.98 15.41 -1.06
N PHE A 209 -34.95 15.16 -0.25
CA PHE A 209 -33.79 16.03 -0.11
C PHE A 209 -32.50 15.45 -0.72
N GLY A 210 -32.55 14.25 -1.29
CA GLY A 210 -31.39 13.48 -1.76
C GLY A 210 -30.66 12.76 -0.64
N SER A 211 -29.94 11.68 -0.96
CA SER A 211 -29.15 10.92 0.02
C SER A 211 -27.95 11.73 0.52
N GLU A 212 -27.32 11.32 1.62
CA GLU A 212 -26.08 11.96 2.11
C GLU A 212 -24.95 11.88 1.07
N GLU A 213 -24.94 10.84 0.26
CA GLU A 213 -23.93 10.60 -0.77
C GLU A 213 -24.19 11.39 -2.08
N ASN A 214 -25.46 11.69 -2.35
CA ASN A 214 -25.87 12.51 -3.51
C ASN A 214 -26.96 13.50 -3.07
N PRO A 215 -26.59 14.52 -2.29
CA PRO A 215 -27.54 15.43 -1.69
C PRO A 215 -28.25 16.28 -2.75
N GLY A 216 -29.55 16.50 -2.55
CA GLY A 216 -30.37 17.44 -3.32
C GLY A 216 -29.84 18.88 -3.17
N ARG A 217 -30.38 19.80 -3.98
CA ARG A 217 -29.90 21.20 -4.03
C ARG A 217 -29.83 21.87 -2.65
N LEU A 218 -30.86 21.75 -1.83
CA LEU A 218 -30.93 22.36 -0.50
C LEU A 218 -29.93 21.67 0.47
N ARG A 219 -29.81 20.35 0.41
CA ARG A 219 -28.90 19.59 1.27
C ARG A 219 -27.43 19.86 0.94
N ARG A 220 -27.07 20.12 -0.32
CA ARG A 220 -25.71 20.54 -0.71
C ARG A 220 -25.30 21.83 -0.03
N TRP A 221 -26.17 22.81 -0.04
CA TRP A 221 -25.97 24.07 0.68
C TRP A 221 -25.86 23.86 2.19
N ALA A 222 -26.75 23.04 2.76
CA ALA A 222 -26.73 22.74 4.18
C ALA A 222 -25.45 22.00 4.65
N VAL A 223 -24.90 21.08 3.85
CA VAL A 223 -23.66 20.37 4.19
C VAL A 223 -22.47 21.33 4.17
N ILE A 224 -22.38 22.19 3.16
CA ILE A 224 -21.26 23.16 3.07
C ILE A 224 -21.36 24.20 4.17
N LEU A 225 -22.57 24.65 4.54
CA LEU A 225 -22.76 25.63 5.61
C LEU A 225 -22.50 25.07 7.01
N ARG A 226 -22.93 23.83 7.29
CA ARG A 226 -22.85 23.24 8.64
C ARG A 226 -21.58 22.43 8.89
N THR A 227 -21.04 21.80 7.85
CA THR A 227 -19.90 20.87 7.96
C THR A 227 -19.03 20.93 6.69
N PRO A 228 -18.39 22.06 6.38
CA PRO A 228 -17.60 22.22 5.15
C PRO A 228 -16.44 21.22 5.06
N GLN A 229 -15.87 20.82 6.20
CA GLN A 229 -14.79 19.82 6.29
C GLN A 229 -15.15 18.42 5.74
N LYS A 230 -16.44 18.14 5.54
CA LYS A 230 -16.91 16.89 4.92
C LYS A 230 -16.87 16.93 3.40
N ALA A 231 -16.82 18.13 2.80
CA ALA A 231 -16.76 18.29 1.36
C ALA A 231 -15.28 18.40 0.93
N PHE A 232 -14.93 17.71 -0.14
CA PHE A 232 -13.60 17.76 -0.72
C PHE A 232 -13.64 17.60 -2.23
N VAL A 233 -12.63 18.14 -2.91
CA VAL A 233 -12.45 18.03 -4.36
C VAL A 233 -11.45 16.91 -4.63
N GLU A 234 -11.77 16.08 -5.63
CA GLU A 234 -10.85 15.12 -6.22
C GLU A 234 -10.80 15.28 -7.73
N ILE A 235 -9.60 15.10 -8.27
CA ILE A 235 -9.28 15.27 -9.67
C ILE A 235 -8.65 13.97 -10.17
N SER A 236 -9.09 13.49 -11.33
CA SER A 236 -8.51 12.32 -11.99
C SER A 236 -7.43 12.73 -12.99
N ASP A 237 -6.70 11.75 -13.48
CA ASP A 237 -5.70 11.95 -14.52
C ASP A 237 -6.35 12.60 -15.76
N PRO A 238 -5.73 13.63 -16.35
CA PRO A 238 -6.27 14.31 -17.51
C PRO A 238 -6.21 13.42 -18.76
N VAL A 239 -7.22 13.50 -19.60
CA VAL A 239 -7.21 12.91 -20.93
C VAL A 239 -6.70 13.96 -21.92
N ASN A 240 -5.54 13.73 -22.51
CA ASN A 240 -5.00 14.56 -23.58
C ASN A 240 -5.72 14.21 -24.88
N LEU A 241 -6.42 15.19 -25.48
CA LEU A 241 -7.16 14.98 -26.71
C LEU A 241 -6.26 14.69 -27.91
N LYS A 242 -5.06 15.27 -27.95
CA LYS A 242 -4.10 15.01 -29.03
C LYS A 242 -3.68 13.54 -29.02
N ASP A 243 -3.28 13.02 -27.86
CA ASP A 243 -2.89 11.62 -27.72
C ASP A 243 -4.07 10.66 -28.03
N PHE A 244 -5.28 11.04 -27.59
CA PHE A 244 -6.50 10.27 -27.87
C PHE A 244 -6.80 10.18 -29.37
N LEU A 245 -6.61 11.25 -30.13
CA LEU A 245 -6.82 11.29 -31.57
C LEU A 245 -5.74 10.54 -32.36
N GLU A 246 -4.52 10.47 -31.84
CA GLU A 246 -3.39 9.76 -32.42
C GLU A 246 -3.48 8.24 -32.19
N GLU A 247 -4.36 7.74 -31.32
CA GLU A 247 -4.56 6.30 -31.09
C GLU A 247 -5.02 5.62 -32.41
N PRO A 248 -4.40 4.48 -32.82
CA PRO A 248 -4.71 3.83 -34.11
C PRO A 248 -6.18 3.50 -34.33
N GLU A 249 -6.88 3.15 -33.24
CA GLU A 249 -8.30 2.83 -33.25
C GLU A 249 -9.20 4.04 -33.55
N ASN A 250 -8.73 5.24 -33.27
CA ASN A 250 -9.48 6.48 -33.37
C ASN A 250 -9.26 7.21 -34.69
N GLN A 251 -8.15 6.95 -35.39
CA GLN A 251 -7.80 7.64 -36.63
C GLN A 251 -8.81 7.45 -37.78
N SER A 252 -9.52 6.30 -37.80
CA SER A 252 -10.51 5.98 -38.81
C SER A 252 -11.96 6.37 -38.50
N ARG A 253 -12.21 6.92 -37.30
CA ARG A 253 -13.54 7.21 -36.78
C ARG A 253 -14.01 8.62 -37.18
N GLY A 254 -15.26 8.76 -37.50
CA GLY A 254 -15.91 10.07 -37.74
C GLY A 254 -16.10 10.84 -36.40
N LEU A 255 -16.32 12.15 -36.51
CA LEU A 255 -16.41 13.10 -35.38
C LEU A 255 -17.44 12.64 -34.32
N GLU A 256 -18.61 12.22 -34.71
CA GLU A 256 -19.67 11.75 -33.81
C GLU A 256 -19.26 10.46 -33.09
N GLN A 257 -18.58 9.55 -33.74
CA GLN A 257 -18.08 8.31 -33.13
C GLN A 257 -16.93 8.62 -32.15
N LEU A 258 -16.06 9.56 -32.48
CA LEU A 258 -15.00 10.02 -31.61
C LEU A 258 -15.55 10.66 -30.33
N SER A 259 -16.54 11.55 -30.45
CA SER A 259 -17.18 12.19 -29.30
C SER A 259 -17.87 11.17 -28.40
N PHE A 260 -18.51 10.16 -28.97
CA PHE A 260 -19.12 9.06 -28.23
C PHE A 260 -18.09 8.19 -27.51
N THR A 261 -17.01 7.80 -28.18
CA THR A 261 -15.91 7.00 -27.60
C THR A 261 -15.23 7.76 -26.45
N LEU A 262 -14.91 9.03 -26.68
CA LEU A 262 -14.33 9.89 -25.68
C LEU A 262 -15.22 10.06 -24.44
N ARG A 263 -16.52 10.26 -24.66
CA ARG A 263 -17.51 10.37 -23.58
C ARG A 263 -17.59 9.11 -22.75
N ASN A 264 -17.64 7.94 -23.38
CA ASN A 264 -17.69 6.66 -22.69
C ASN A 264 -16.40 6.44 -21.87
N ARG A 265 -15.24 6.71 -22.46
CA ARG A 265 -13.94 6.63 -21.77
C ARG A 265 -13.90 7.52 -20.52
N LEU A 266 -14.35 8.78 -20.65
CA LEU A 266 -14.42 9.71 -19.53
C LEU A 266 -15.42 9.25 -18.45
N LEU A 267 -16.60 8.75 -18.83
CA LEU A 267 -17.60 8.24 -17.89
C LEU A 267 -17.09 7.00 -17.14
N GLU A 268 -16.42 6.11 -17.83
CA GLU A 268 -15.83 4.91 -17.23
C GLU A 268 -14.71 5.28 -16.26
N GLN A 269 -13.78 6.14 -16.66
CA GLN A 269 -12.73 6.68 -15.81
C GLN A 269 -13.33 7.37 -14.58
N MET A 270 -14.35 8.20 -14.77
CA MET A 270 -15.04 8.86 -13.67
C MET A 270 -15.71 7.88 -12.72
N ASN A 271 -16.35 6.83 -13.21
CA ASN A 271 -16.98 5.82 -12.37
C ASN A 271 -15.94 5.02 -11.58
N ARG A 272 -14.86 4.58 -12.22
CA ARG A 272 -13.74 3.86 -11.56
C ARG A 272 -13.10 4.72 -10.47
N HIS A 273 -12.77 5.97 -10.78
CA HIS A 273 -12.17 6.88 -9.79
C HIS A 273 -13.11 7.14 -8.61
N ARG A 274 -14.42 7.32 -8.87
CA ARG A 274 -15.40 7.44 -7.79
C ARG A 274 -15.42 6.19 -6.90
N GLN A 275 -15.42 5.00 -7.48
CA GLN A 275 -15.38 3.73 -6.73
C GLN A 275 -14.10 3.59 -5.91
N SER A 276 -12.96 4.08 -6.41
CA SER A 276 -11.70 4.04 -5.65
C SER A 276 -11.73 4.89 -4.37
N ILE A 277 -12.62 5.89 -4.30
CA ILE A 277 -12.76 6.81 -3.16
C ILE A 277 -13.90 6.39 -2.23
N THR A 278 -15.07 6.14 -2.80
CA THR A 278 -16.28 5.83 -2.02
C THR A 278 -16.48 4.33 -1.79
N GLY A 279 -15.74 3.50 -2.49
CA GLY A 279 -15.96 2.07 -2.54
C GLY A 279 -17.13 1.66 -3.45
N PRO A 280 -17.26 0.37 -3.71
CA PRO A 280 -18.41 -0.19 -4.42
C PRO A 280 -19.68 -0.08 -3.60
N VAL A 281 -20.82 -0.34 -4.23
CA VAL A 281 -22.13 -0.33 -3.55
C VAL A 281 -22.17 -1.41 -2.48
N VAL A 282 -22.34 -1.01 -1.22
CA VAL A 282 -22.38 -1.95 -0.09
C VAL A 282 -23.70 -2.71 -0.11
N LYS A 283 -23.61 -4.02 -0.33
CA LYS A 283 -24.73 -4.95 -0.26
C LYS A 283 -24.84 -5.54 1.16
N THR A 284 -26.01 -5.97 1.54
CA THR A 284 -26.23 -6.67 2.81
C THR A 284 -25.60 -8.06 2.76
N GLN A 285 -25.32 -8.66 3.93
CA GLN A 285 -24.78 -10.01 4.01
C GLN A 285 -25.68 -11.01 3.28
N GLU A 286 -27.02 -10.86 3.37
CA GLU A 286 -27.97 -11.75 2.69
C GLU A 286 -27.91 -11.59 1.17
N GLU A 287 -27.82 -10.35 0.65
CA GLU A 287 -27.66 -10.10 -0.79
C GLU A 287 -26.35 -10.73 -1.33
N LEU A 288 -25.27 -10.65 -0.57
CA LEU A 288 -24.00 -11.26 -0.95
C LEU A 288 -24.07 -12.79 -0.98
N LYS A 289 -24.74 -13.40 0.00
CA LYS A 289 -24.97 -14.85 0.01
C LYS A 289 -25.80 -15.30 -1.19
N GLU A 290 -26.87 -14.57 -1.48
CA GLU A 290 -27.74 -14.86 -2.60
C GLU A 290 -26.99 -14.83 -3.95
N LEU A 291 -26.12 -13.84 -4.16
CA LEU A 291 -25.26 -13.76 -5.34
C LEU A 291 -24.37 -14.99 -5.51
N ILE A 292 -23.76 -15.46 -4.42
CA ILE A 292 -22.89 -16.65 -4.43
C ILE A 292 -23.70 -17.90 -4.74
N LEU A 293 -24.82 -18.11 -4.05
CA LEU A 293 -25.65 -19.30 -4.19
C LEU A 293 -26.36 -19.40 -5.54
N ARG A 294 -26.63 -18.26 -6.21
CA ARG A 294 -27.21 -18.20 -7.55
C ARG A 294 -26.19 -18.33 -8.68
N ASN A 295 -24.89 -18.25 -8.40
CA ASN A 295 -23.86 -18.40 -9.44
C ASN A 295 -23.92 -19.80 -10.07
N GLU A 296 -24.06 -19.88 -11.39
CA GLU A 296 -24.23 -21.15 -12.11
C GLU A 296 -23.08 -22.12 -11.87
N ARG A 297 -21.83 -21.66 -11.93
CA ARG A 297 -20.63 -22.49 -11.66
C ARG A 297 -20.67 -23.06 -10.25
N PHE A 298 -21.15 -22.29 -9.29
CA PHE A 298 -21.27 -22.72 -7.92
C PHE A 298 -22.41 -23.74 -7.74
N GLN A 299 -23.54 -23.55 -8.40
CA GLN A 299 -24.65 -24.52 -8.40
C GLN A 299 -24.23 -25.87 -8.99
N ASP A 300 -23.50 -25.86 -10.11
CA ASP A 300 -22.98 -27.07 -10.73
C ASP A 300 -21.96 -27.79 -9.84
N PHE A 301 -21.11 -27.05 -9.16
CA PHE A 301 -20.22 -27.62 -8.15
C PHE A 301 -21.02 -28.28 -7.03
N MET A 302 -22.06 -27.64 -6.51
CA MET A 302 -22.89 -28.15 -5.41
C MET A 302 -23.60 -29.45 -5.78
N LYS A 303 -24.14 -29.53 -7.01
CA LYS A 303 -24.78 -30.75 -7.54
C LYS A 303 -23.77 -31.88 -7.63
N ARG A 304 -22.62 -31.66 -8.27
CA ARG A 304 -21.53 -32.65 -8.39
C ARG A 304 -21.00 -33.12 -7.02
N TYR A 305 -20.84 -32.16 -6.09
CA TYR A 305 -20.37 -32.49 -4.74
C TYR A 305 -21.41 -33.32 -3.96
N ALA A 306 -22.71 -33.01 -4.07
CA ALA A 306 -23.80 -33.76 -3.47
C ALA A 306 -23.79 -35.24 -3.96
N GLN A 307 -23.66 -35.43 -5.28
CA GLN A 307 -23.55 -36.74 -5.91
C GLN A 307 -22.32 -37.53 -5.38
N SER A 308 -21.15 -36.86 -5.32
CA SER A 308 -19.90 -37.48 -4.84
C SER A 308 -19.98 -37.93 -3.37
N GLN A 309 -20.76 -37.22 -2.54
CA GLN A 309 -20.94 -37.49 -1.14
C GLN A 309 -22.18 -38.38 -0.85
N LYS A 310 -22.95 -38.80 -1.87
CA LYS A 310 -24.21 -39.52 -1.77
C LYS A 310 -25.20 -38.83 -0.79
N LYS A 311 -25.30 -37.50 -0.86
CA LYS A 311 -26.16 -36.66 -0.01
C LYS A 311 -27.16 -35.86 -0.82
N ASN A 312 -28.28 -35.50 -0.14
CA ASN A 312 -29.27 -34.62 -0.76
C ASN A 312 -28.65 -33.22 -1.02
N VAL A 313 -28.94 -32.69 -2.21
CA VAL A 313 -28.48 -31.33 -2.62
C VAL A 313 -28.92 -30.27 -1.61
N SER A 314 -30.15 -30.38 -1.05
CA SER A 314 -30.65 -29.46 -0.01
C SER A 314 -29.80 -29.45 1.27
N GLU A 315 -29.26 -30.61 1.69
CA GLU A 315 -28.36 -30.67 2.85
C GLU A 315 -27.03 -29.95 2.58
N ILE A 316 -26.53 -30.06 1.35
CA ILE A 316 -25.29 -29.39 0.95
C ILE A 316 -25.52 -27.87 0.92
N TYR A 317 -26.66 -27.40 0.39
CA TYR A 317 -27.02 -25.98 0.44
C TYR A 317 -27.12 -25.45 1.88
N LYS A 318 -27.76 -26.19 2.78
CA LYS A 318 -27.84 -25.81 4.20
C LYS A 318 -26.44 -25.69 4.84
N LYS A 319 -25.52 -26.62 4.52
CA LYS A 319 -24.13 -26.53 4.98
C LYS A 319 -23.39 -25.34 4.34
N ALA A 320 -23.64 -25.07 3.07
CA ALA A 320 -23.06 -23.92 2.37
C ALA A 320 -23.51 -22.59 3.01
N ASP A 321 -24.79 -22.43 3.30
CA ASP A 321 -25.31 -21.25 4.01
C ASP A 321 -24.67 -21.11 5.40
N ALA A 322 -24.54 -22.21 6.15
CA ALA A 322 -23.88 -22.18 7.46
C ALA A 322 -22.40 -21.74 7.35
N TYR A 323 -21.67 -22.18 6.32
CA TYR A 323 -20.30 -21.73 6.07
C TYR A 323 -20.24 -20.28 5.62
N LEU A 324 -21.18 -19.82 4.79
CA LEU A 324 -21.25 -18.39 4.41
C LEU A 324 -21.52 -17.51 5.63
N ASN A 325 -22.40 -17.93 6.54
CA ASN A 325 -22.65 -17.24 7.81
C ASN A 325 -21.41 -17.20 8.71
N GLU A 326 -20.57 -18.25 8.66
CA GLU A 326 -19.30 -18.28 9.36
C GLU A 326 -18.27 -17.31 8.74
N ILE A 327 -18.20 -17.25 7.40
CA ILE A 327 -17.19 -16.53 6.62
C ILE A 327 -17.53 -15.04 6.49
N ALA A 328 -18.75 -14.71 6.05
CA ALA A 328 -19.07 -13.41 5.49
C ALA A 328 -18.94 -12.24 6.49
N ALA A 329 -18.48 -11.11 5.99
CA ALA A 329 -18.48 -9.83 6.69
C ALA A 329 -19.88 -9.21 6.72
N ASP A 330 -20.11 -8.32 7.70
CA ASP A 330 -21.30 -7.45 7.82
C ASP A 330 -20.84 -5.98 7.70
N TYR A 331 -20.35 -5.62 6.52
CA TYR A 331 -19.64 -4.36 6.28
C TYR A 331 -20.51 -3.12 6.52
N SER A 332 -20.09 -2.25 7.44
CA SER A 332 -20.83 -1.04 7.81
C SER A 332 -19.94 0.20 7.79
N VAL A 333 -20.09 1.06 6.80
CA VAL A 333 -19.31 2.32 6.70
C VAL A 333 -19.55 3.23 7.90
N THR A 334 -20.77 3.29 8.42
CA THR A 334 -21.08 4.09 9.61
C THR A 334 -20.31 3.60 10.83
N PHE A 335 -20.21 2.26 10.98
CA PHE A 335 -19.43 1.67 12.07
C PHE A 335 -17.93 1.98 11.91
N ILE A 336 -17.39 1.88 10.69
CA ILE A 336 -15.98 2.21 10.38
C ILE A 336 -15.69 3.69 10.70
N GLN A 337 -16.61 4.62 10.41
CA GLN A 337 -16.47 6.03 10.78
C GLN A 337 -16.33 6.24 12.29
N ILE A 338 -17.22 5.62 13.08
CA ILE A 338 -17.17 5.69 14.54
C ILE A 338 -15.86 5.08 15.05
N LEU A 339 -15.49 3.92 14.52
CA LEU A 339 -14.26 3.24 14.91
C LEU A 339 -13.02 4.08 14.56
N SER A 340 -13.01 4.77 13.42
CA SER A 340 -11.88 5.62 13.02
C SER A 340 -11.66 6.79 14.00
N ILE A 341 -12.73 7.37 14.56
CA ILE A 341 -12.62 8.42 15.58
C ILE A 341 -11.99 7.86 16.87
N ILE A 342 -12.47 6.69 17.31
CA ILE A 342 -11.94 6.01 18.50
C ILE A 342 -10.46 5.65 18.30
N LEU A 343 -10.12 5.06 17.16
CA LEU A 343 -8.75 4.69 16.83
C LEU A 343 -7.84 5.92 16.75
N GLY A 344 -8.30 7.02 16.15
CA GLY A 344 -7.54 8.27 16.11
C GLY A 344 -7.16 8.78 17.51
N TRP A 345 -8.08 8.65 18.48
CA TRP A 345 -7.78 8.96 19.89
C TRP A 345 -6.78 7.97 20.49
N VAL A 346 -6.94 6.67 20.24
CA VAL A 346 -6.03 5.62 20.73
C VAL A 346 -4.61 5.84 20.22
N TRP A 347 -4.45 6.12 18.92
CA TRP A 347 -3.12 6.34 18.31
C TRP A 347 -2.42 7.56 18.89
N LYS A 348 -3.13 8.66 19.09
CA LYS A 348 -2.58 9.88 19.72
C LYS A 348 -2.19 9.67 21.18
N THR A 349 -2.85 8.77 21.89
CA THR A 349 -2.59 8.51 23.32
C THR A 349 -1.43 7.54 23.51
N MET A 350 -1.31 6.50 22.68
CA MET A 350 -0.35 5.41 22.89
C MET A 350 0.95 5.60 22.12
N PHE A 351 0.95 6.35 21.02
CA PHE A 351 2.11 6.49 20.14
C PHE A 351 2.50 7.97 19.99
N ASP A 352 3.76 8.19 19.65
CA ASP A 352 4.31 9.53 19.44
C ASP A 352 4.00 10.06 18.03
N GLY A 353 3.35 9.26 17.21
CA GLY A 353 2.88 9.58 15.87
C GLY A 353 2.90 8.39 14.92
N ILE A 354 2.36 8.63 13.73
CA ILE A 354 2.41 7.68 12.62
C ILE A 354 3.14 8.37 11.46
N THR A 355 4.29 7.84 11.07
CA THR A 355 5.03 8.26 9.88
C THR A 355 4.48 7.51 8.69
N LEU A 356 3.78 8.23 7.80
CA LEU A 356 3.09 7.67 6.63
C LEU A 356 3.81 8.05 5.35
N ASP A 357 4.08 7.07 4.50
CA ASP A 357 4.61 7.28 3.14
C ASP A 357 3.53 7.90 2.24
N MET A 358 3.57 9.22 2.09
CA MET A 358 2.59 9.96 1.29
C MET A 358 2.76 9.71 -0.22
N GLU A 359 4.00 9.51 -0.70
CA GLU A 359 4.26 9.18 -2.11
C GLU A 359 3.75 7.77 -2.44
N GLY A 360 4.05 6.81 -1.57
CA GLY A 360 3.52 5.45 -1.69
C GLY A 360 2.00 5.44 -1.68
N LEU A 361 1.37 6.21 -0.79
CA LEU A 361 -0.07 6.34 -0.74
C LEU A 361 -0.65 6.95 -2.03
N HIS A 362 0.05 7.89 -2.64
CA HIS A 362 -0.36 8.46 -3.92
C HIS A 362 -0.31 7.41 -5.04
N ARG A 363 0.75 6.58 -5.09
CA ARG A 363 0.83 5.44 -6.03
C ARG A 363 -0.32 4.45 -5.83
N VAL A 364 -0.66 4.15 -4.57
CA VAL A 364 -1.80 3.28 -4.22
C VAL A 364 -3.12 3.87 -4.72
N LYS A 365 -3.35 5.17 -4.56
CA LYS A 365 -4.55 5.85 -5.09
C LYS A 365 -4.62 5.76 -6.61
N SER A 366 -3.52 5.96 -7.31
CA SER A 366 -3.46 5.79 -8.77
C SER A 366 -3.76 4.35 -9.18
N ALA A 367 -3.21 3.36 -8.48
CA ALA A 367 -3.51 1.94 -8.74
C ALA A 367 -5.00 1.60 -8.49
N ALA A 368 -5.63 2.20 -7.48
CA ALA A 368 -7.05 1.99 -7.15
C ALA A 368 -8.02 2.44 -8.26
N THR A 369 -7.58 3.32 -9.16
CA THR A 369 -8.39 3.73 -10.31
C THR A 369 -8.37 2.72 -11.44
N LYS A 370 -7.39 1.80 -11.44
CA LYS A 370 -7.18 0.81 -12.50
C LYS A 370 -7.85 -0.51 -12.20
N ALA A 371 -7.70 -1.01 -10.96
CA ALA A 371 -8.22 -2.31 -10.54
C ALA A 371 -8.48 -2.37 -9.03
N PRO A 372 -9.22 -3.38 -8.53
CA PRO A 372 -9.36 -3.64 -7.10
C PRO A 372 -7.99 -3.85 -6.45
N LEU A 373 -7.82 -3.30 -5.23
CA LEU A 373 -6.58 -3.41 -4.49
C LEU A 373 -6.59 -4.62 -3.55
N VAL A 374 -5.46 -5.31 -3.52
CA VAL A 374 -5.19 -6.38 -2.57
C VAL A 374 -4.06 -5.93 -1.66
N PHE A 375 -4.40 -5.41 -0.48
CA PHE A 375 -3.41 -4.98 0.50
C PHE A 375 -2.77 -6.19 1.18
N VAL A 376 -1.45 -6.23 1.19
CA VAL A 376 -0.69 -7.32 1.80
C VAL A 376 0.32 -6.73 2.79
N PRO A 377 -0.14 -6.40 4.01
CA PRO A 377 0.74 -5.91 5.06
C PRO A 377 1.58 -7.02 5.68
N CYS A 378 2.76 -6.66 6.21
CA CYS A 378 3.47 -7.51 7.15
C CYS A 378 2.70 -7.62 8.47
N HIS A 379 2.90 -8.74 9.20
CA HIS A 379 2.13 -9.01 10.41
C HIS A 379 3.01 -9.09 11.65
N LYS A 380 3.07 -8.00 12.40
CA LYS A 380 3.87 -7.87 13.64
C LYS A 380 2.99 -7.74 14.89
N SER A 381 1.85 -7.07 14.78
CA SER A 381 0.98 -6.74 15.91
C SER A 381 -0.50 -7.01 15.60
N HIS A 382 -1.32 -7.15 16.64
CA HIS A 382 -2.77 -7.12 16.52
C HIS A 382 -3.33 -5.74 16.11
N PHE A 383 -2.48 -4.71 16.10
CA PHE A 383 -2.88 -3.37 15.67
C PHE A 383 -2.68 -3.14 14.18
N ASP A 384 -1.94 -4.00 13.46
CA ASP A 384 -1.58 -3.78 12.06
C ASP A 384 -2.80 -3.50 11.17
N TYR A 385 -3.81 -4.38 11.19
CA TYR A 385 -5.03 -4.20 10.41
C TYR A 385 -5.88 -2.99 10.85
N LEU A 386 -5.83 -2.61 12.13
CA LEU A 386 -6.54 -1.42 12.62
C LEU A 386 -5.86 -0.13 12.15
N ILE A 387 -4.51 -0.09 12.20
CA ILE A 387 -3.72 1.05 11.74
C ILE A 387 -3.89 1.24 10.25
N LEU A 388 -3.74 0.17 9.45
CA LEU A 388 -3.85 0.26 8.00
C LEU A 388 -5.25 0.72 7.59
N ASN A 389 -6.30 0.08 8.12
CA ASN A 389 -7.69 0.46 7.82
C ASN A 389 -8.00 1.90 8.23
N TYR A 390 -7.51 2.34 9.40
CA TYR A 390 -7.65 3.73 9.85
C TYR A 390 -6.98 4.70 8.86
N LEU A 391 -5.74 4.42 8.45
CA LEU A 391 -4.99 5.28 7.52
C LEU A 391 -5.64 5.33 6.14
N LEU A 392 -6.03 4.19 5.58
CA LEU A 392 -6.72 4.12 4.30
C LEU A 392 -8.02 4.94 4.34
N PHE A 393 -8.85 4.71 5.36
CA PHE A 393 -10.13 5.39 5.49
C PHE A 393 -9.96 6.91 5.66
N THR A 394 -9.01 7.35 6.49
CA THR A 394 -8.78 8.79 6.71
C THR A 394 -8.20 9.49 5.48
N ASN A 395 -7.52 8.73 4.59
CA ASN A 395 -6.94 9.22 3.35
C ASN A 395 -7.78 8.96 2.10
N ASN A 396 -9.09 8.76 2.25
CA ASN A 396 -10.06 8.60 1.15
C ASN A 396 -9.86 7.32 0.30
N ILE A 397 -9.35 6.26 0.90
CA ILE A 397 -9.35 4.91 0.32
C ILE A 397 -10.37 4.08 1.10
N PRO A 398 -11.30 3.38 0.42
CA PRO A 398 -12.27 2.52 1.10
C PRO A 398 -11.58 1.46 1.96
N SER A 399 -12.06 1.28 3.19
CA SER A 399 -11.56 0.21 4.05
C SER A 399 -11.70 -1.14 3.34
N PRO A 400 -10.64 -1.94 3.24
CA PRO A 400 -10.69 -3.25 2.61
C PRO A 400 -11.48 -4.26 3.44
N HIS A 401 -11.91 -5.33 2.80
CA HIS A 401 -12.36 -6.53 3.47
C HIS A 401 -11.15 -7.31 4.00
N VAL A 402 -11.08 -7.54 5.31
CA VAL A 402 -9.91 -8.13 5.98
C VAL A 402 -10.09 -9.63 6.19
N ALA A 403 -9.18 -10.44 5.66
CA ALA A 403 -9.13 -11.88 5.94
C ALA A 403 -8.61 -12.14 7.36
N ALA A 404 -9.50 -12.45 8.29
CA ALA A 404 -9.19 -12.66 9.69
C ALA A 404 -9.26 -14.14 10.09
N GLY A 405 -8.40 -14.58 11.00
CA GLY A 405 -8.48 -15.96 11.53
C GLY A 405 -9.74 -16.17 12.34
N ARG A 406 -10.39 -17.34 12.21
CA ARG A 406 -11.60 -17.74 12.95
C ARG A 406 -11.49 -17.57 14.47
N ASN A 407 -10.27 -17.65 15.03
CA ASN A 407 -10.03 -17.41 16.45
C ASN A 407 -10.38 -16.00 16.93
N LEU A 408 -10.61 -15.05 16.01
CA LEU A 408 -11.06 -13.69 16.31
C LEU A 408 -12.58 -13.54 16.23
N ALA A 409 -13.32 -14.59 15.86
CA ALA A 409 -14.79 -14.54 15.69
C ALA A 409 -15.59 -14.67 17.01
N PHE A 410 -14.95 -14.58 18.18
CA PHE A 410 -15.62 -14.67 19.47
C PHE A 410 -16.40 -13.40 19.81
N TRP A 411 -17.52 -13.55 20.53
CA TRP A 411 -18.35 -12.43 20.98
C TRP A 411 -17.65 -11.60 22.10
N PRO A 412 -17.71 -10.25 22.09
CA PRO A 412 -18.36 -9.35 21.11
C PRO A 412 -17.48 -8.96 19.92
N MET A 413 -16.18 -9.37 19.93
CA MET A 413 -15.21 -8.92 18.95
C MET A 413 -15.52 -9.37 17.52
N GLY A 414 -16.01 -10.59 17.37
CA GLY A 414 -16.39 -11.11 16.05
C GLY A 414 -17.41 -10.23 15.35
N THR A 415 -18.40 -9.72 16.08
CA THR A 415 -19.41 -8.79 15.55
C THR A 415 -18.79 -7.44 15.16
N LEU A 416 -17.91 -6.88 16.00
CA LEU A 416 -17.23 -5.63 15.73
C LEU A 416 -16.33 -5.73 14.48
N PHE A 417 -15.56 -6.81 14.39
CA PHE A 417 -14.71 -7.07 13.23
C PHE A 417 -15.51 -7.28 11.94
N ARG A 418 -16.62 -8.04 11.99
CA ARG A 418 -17.51 -8.20 10.81
C ARG A 418 -18.04 -6.85 10.32
N LYS A 419 -18.46 -5.96 11.21
CA LYS A 419 -18.94 -4.61 10.87
C LYS A 419 -17.83 -3.72 10.31
N SER A 420 -16.58 -4.00 10.67
CA SER A 420 -15.40 -3.34 10.09
C SER A 420 -14.93 -3.94 8.77
N GLY A 421 -15.60 -4.97 8.25
CA GLY A 421 -15.22 -5.62 6.98
C GLY A 421 -14.43 -6.91 7.13
N ALA A 422 -14.20 -7.42 8.34
CA ALA A 422 -13.51 -8.69 8.51
C ALA A 422 -14.39 -9.88 8.08
N PHE A 423 -13.81 -10.77 7.27
CA PHE A 423 -14.35 -12.09 6.96
C PHE A 423 -13.41 -13.18 7.51
N PHE A 424 -13.99 -14.31 7.95
CA PHE A 424 -13.26 -15.27 8.75
C PHE A 424 -12.81 -16.50 7.97
N ILE A 425 -11.54 -16.88 8.18
CA ILE A 425 -10.88 -17.99 7.52
C ILE A 425 -10.45 -19.05 8.53
N LYS A 426 -10.65 -20.34 8.20
CA LYS A 426 -10.10 -21.46 8.96
C LYS A 426 -8.59 -21.59 8.71
N ARG A 427 -7.85 -22.01 9.72
CA ARG A 427 -6.38 -22.15 9.61
C ARG A 427 -5.92 -23.21 8.59
N THR A 428 -6.74 -24.24 8.37
CA THR A 428 -6.43 -25.35 7.45
C THR A 428 -7.66 -25.71 6.64
N PHE A 429 -7.49 -25.86 5.33
CA PHE A 429 -8.55 -26.28 4.39
C PHE A 429 -8.37 -27.72 3.90
N HIS A 430 -7.27 -28.41 4.25
CA HIS A 430 -6.97 -29.72 3.74
C HIS A 430 -8.12 -30.69 3.99
N GLY A 431 -8.68 -31.27 2.92
CA GLY A 431 -9.80 -32.21 2.96
C GLY A 431 -11.19 -31.57 2.98
N ALA A 432 -11.31 -30.23 3.15
CA ALA A 432 -12.59 -29.54 3.25
C ALA A 432 -13.04 -28.92 1.91
N LYS A 433 -13.21 -29.76 0.86
CA LYS A 433 -13.55 -29.32 -0.52
C LYS A 433 -14.71 -28.33 -0.58
N LEU A 434 -15.81 -28.59 0.15
CA LEU A 434 -16.98 -27.72 0.19
C LEU A 434 -16.64 -26.35 0.81
N TYR A 435 -15.94 -26.31 1.93
CA TYR A 435 -15.54 -25.06 2.58
C TYR A 435 -14.63 -24.21 1.68
N THR A 436 -13.65 -24.87 1.02
CA THR A 436 -12.73 -24.19 0.09
C THR A 436 -13.49 -23.57 -1.07
N ALA A 437 -14.41 -24.29 -1.70
CA ALA A 437 -15.22 -23.78 -2.82
C ALA A 437 -16.09 -22.59 -2.39
N ILE A 438 -16.70 -22.65 -1.20
CA ILE A 438 -17.51 -21.56 -0.67
C ILE A 438 -16.65 -20.32 -0.34
N PHE A 439 -15.49 -20.54 0.27
CA PHE A 439 -14.56 -19.47 0.59
C PHE A 439 -14.01 -18.79 -0.68
N SER A 440 -13.61 -19.59 -1.68
CA SER A 440 -13.18 -19.05 -2.99
C SER A 440 -14.30 -18.28 -3.66
N GLY A 441 -15.52 -18.83 -3.68
CA GLY A 441 -16.69 -18.13 -4.22
C GLY A 441 -16.97 -16.80 -3.53
N TYR A 442 -16.79 -16.71 -2.21
CA TYR A 442 -16.94 -15.47 -1.45
C TYR A 442 -15.87 -14.45 -1.83
N VAL A 443 -14.59 -14.86 -1.92
CA VAL A 443 -13.49 -13.98 -2.33
C VAL A 443 -13.67 -13.51 -3.78
N HIS A 444 -14.04 -14.41 -4.70
CA HIS A 444 -14.32 -14.07 -6.11
C HIS A 444 -15.44 -13.03 -6.21
N MET A 445 -16.52 -13.19 -5.43
CA MET A 445 -17.62 -12.25 -5.40
C MET A 445 -17.18 -10.86 -4.88
N LEU A 446 -16.31 -10.78 -3.87
CA LEU A 446 -15.77 -9.50 -3.40
C LEU A 446 -14.99 -8.79 -4.50
N ILE A 447 -14.16 -9.52 -5.25
CA ILE A 447 -13.37 -9.00 -6.36
C ILE A 447 -14.28 -8.53 -7.51
N ASP A 448 -15.23 -9.37 -7.93
CA ASP A 448 -16.21 -9.06 -8.97
C ASP A 448 -16.99 -7.77 -8.68
N GLN A 449 -17.34 -7.55 -7.42
CA GLN A 449 -18.00 -6.33 -6.98
C GLN A 449 -17.06 -5.13 -6.80
N GLY A 450 -15.74 -5.30 -7.02
CA GLY A 450 -14.72 -4.24 -6.94
C GLY A 450 -14.32 -3.86 -5.51
N PHE A 451 -14.52 -4.73 -4.51
CA PHE A 451 -14.06 -4.49 -3.15
C PHE A 451 -12.56 -4.71 -3.01
N ASN A 452 -11.92 -3.85 -2.24
CA ASN A 452 -10.55 -4.05 -1.81
C ASN A 452 -10.47 -5.16 -0.77
N ILE A 453 -9.39 -5.93 -0.80
CA ILE A 453 -9.13 -7.03 0.14
C ILE A 453 -7.83 -6.76 0.89
N GLU A 454 -7.77 -7.16 2.15
CA GLU A 454 -6.56 -7.15 2.96
C GLU A 454 -6.32 -8.55 3.54
N PHE A 455 -5.10 -9.03 3.41
CA PHE A 455 -4.71 -10.28 4.06
C PHE A 455 -3.22 -10.30 4.41
N PHE A 456 -2.89 -11.08 5.42
CA PHE A 456 -1.50 -11.28 5.87
C PHE A 456 -0.93 -12.53 5.20
N ILE A 457 -0.02 -12.33 4.25
CA ILE A 457 0.59 -13.44 3.48
C ILE A 457 1.40 -14.39 4.36
N GLU A 458 1.88 -13.92 5.49
CA GLU A 458 2.59 -14.70 6.51
C GLU A 458 1.69 -15.74 7.21
N GLY A 459 0.37 -15.51 7.20
CA GLY A 459 -0.61 -16.37 7.86
C GLY A 459 -0.50 -16.42 9.39
N GLY A 460 0.29 -15.57 10.00
CA GLY A 460 0.44 -15.39 11.42
C GLY A 460 1.43 -14.28 11.76
N ARG A 461 1.40 -13.77 12.99
CA ARG A 461 2.30 -12.70 13.42
C ARG A 461 3.75 -13.18 13.53
N SER A 462 4.69 -12.36 13.08
CA SER A 462 6.12 -12.58 13.35
C SER A 462 6.42 -12.46 14.85
N ARG A 463 7.04 -13.48 15.44
CA ARG A 463 7.52 -13.46 16.83
C ARG A 463 8.98 -13.10 16.92
N THR A 464 9.70 -13.27 15.83
CA THR A 464 11.14 -13.05 15.79
C THR A 464 11.57 -11.67 15.30
N GLY A 465 10.62 -10.87 14.75
CA GLY A 465 10.93 -9.60 14.07
C GLY A 465 11.18 -9.76 12.57
N LYS A 466 11.64 -10.93 12.09
CA LYS A 466 11.74 -11.27 10.66
C LYS A 466 10.36 -11.42 10.04
N LEU A 467 10.19 -11.12 8.77
CA LEU A 467 8.98 -11.54 8.04
C LEU A 467 8.93 -13.07 7.96
N VAL A 468 7.75 -13.62 8.20
CA VAL A 468 7.53 -15.06 8.06
C VAL A 468 7.38 -15.38 6.57
N LEU A 469 7.94 -16.51 6.14
CA LEU A 469 7.84 -16.97 4.76
C LEU A 469 6.39 -17.07 4.28
N PRO A 470 6.12 -16.74 3.02
CA PRO A 470 4.75 -16.57 2.55
C PRO A 470 3.98 -17.88 2.46
N LYS A 471 2.67 -17.80 2.72
CA LYS A 471 1.69 -18.85 2.45
C LYS A 471 0.91 -18.53 1.20
N THR A 472 0.91 -19.43 0.25
CA THR A 472 0.34 -19.22 -1.10
C THR A 472 -1.17 -19.43 -1.20
N GLY A 473 -1.84 -19.95 -0.15
CA GLY A 473 -3.23 -20.40 -0.27
C GLY A 473 -4.22 -19.32 -0.74
N LEU A 474 -4.18 -18.11 -0.18
CA LEU A 474 -5.08 -17.04 -0.62
C LEU A 474 -4.61 -16.42 -1.94
N VAL A 475 -3.29 -16.37 -2.17
CA VAL A 475 -2.74 -15.93 -3.47
C VAL A 475 -3.25 -16.83 -4.60
N SER A 476 -3.29 -18.16 -4.38
CA SER A 476 -3.85 -19.10 -5.38
C SER A 476 -5.33 -18.84 -5.67
N ILE A 477 -6.15 -18.52 -4.64
CA ILE A 477 -7.57 -18.17 -4.85
C ILE A 477 -7.71 -16.86 -5.65
N LEU A 478 -6.85 -15.87 -5.44
CA LEU A 478 -6.83 -14.62 -6.18
C LEU A 478 -6.36 -14.82 -7.63
N LEU A 479 -5.37 -15.67 -7.85
CA LEU A 479 -4.94 -16.10 -9.19
C LEU A 479 -6.06 -16.84 -9.93
N ASP A 480 -6.80 -17.71 -9.23
CA ASP A 480 -7.95 -18.42 -9.80
C ASP A 480 -9.08 -17.45 -10.20
N ALA A 481 -9.30 -16.38 -9.41
CA ALA A 481 -10.25 -15.33 -9.78
C ALA A 481 -9.87 -14.68 -11.12
N TYR A 482 -8.62 -14.28 -11.27
CA TYR A 482 -8.10 -13.69 -12.50
C TYR A 482 -8.18 -14.69 -13.68
N LYS A 483 -7.70 -15.92 -13.51
CA LYS A 483 -7.75 -16.99 -14.52
C LYS A 483 -9.17 -17.27 -15.01
N ASN A 484 -10.16 -17.17 -14.13
CA ASN A 484 -11.57 -17.38 -14.44
C ASN A 484 -12.27 -16.14 -15.02
N GLY A 485 -11.56 -15.04 -15.26
CA GLY A 485 -12.10 -13.81 -15.83
C GLY A 485 -13.03 -13.03 -14.89
N VAL A 486 -12.91 -13.23 -13.56
CA VAL A 486 -13.68 -12.48 -12.55
C VAL A 486 -13.28 -11.01 -12.53
N CYS A 487 -12.04 -10.70 -12.88
CA CYS A 487 -11.51 -9.34 -12.98
C CYS A 487 -10.51 -9.24 -14.13
N GLN A 488 -10.31 -8.02 -14.65
CA GLN A 488 -9.32 -7.76 -15.70
C GLN A 488 -7.91 -7.65 -15.12
N ASP A 489 -7.76 -7.11 -13.91
CA ASP A 489 -6.50 -7.02 -13.17
C ASP A 489 -6.75 -7.01 -11.67
N LEU A 490 -5.71 -7.31 -10.90
CA LEU A 490 -5.63 -7.15 -9.44
C LEU A 490 -4.32 -6.46 -9.08
N MET A 491 -4.41 -5.38 -8.30
CA MET A 491 -3.25 -4.65 -7.83
C MET A 491 -2.85 -5.10 -6.42
N PHE A 492 -1.79 -5.90 -6.31
CA PHE A 492 -1.23 -6.25 -5.00
C PHE A 492 -0.42 -5.06 -4.45
N VAL A 493 -0.75 -4.64 -3.25
CA VAL A 493 -0.10 -3.53 -2.55
C VAL A 493 0.64 -4.08 -1.33
N PRO A 494 1.95 -4.34 -1.44
CA PRO A 494 2.75 -4.75 -0.29
C PRO A 494 2.90 -3.57 0.68
N VAL A 495 2.65 -3.80 1.98
CA VAL A 495 2.68 -2.75 3.00
C VAL A 495 3.60 -3.14 4.15
N TYR A 496 4.56 -2.28 4.48
CA TYR A 496 5.35 -2.41 5.69
C TYR A 496 4.71 -1.63 6.84
N ILE A 497 4.58 -2.29 7.99
CA ILE A 497 4.18 -1.67 9.26
C ILE A 497 5.26 -1.96 10.28
N GLY A 498 5.91 -0.92 10.77
CA GLY A 498 6.99 -0.99 11.76
C GLY A 498 6.64 -0.22 13.03
N TYR A 499 7.30 -0.61 14.13
CA TYR A 499 7.10 -0.01 15.45
C TYR A 499 8.44 0.22 16.13
N ASP A 500 8.63 1.36 16.76
CA ASP A 500 9.78 1.57 17.64
C ASP A 500 9.74 0.60 18.81
N ARG A 501 8.54 0.32 19.32
CA ARG A 501 8.31 -0.63 20.38
C ARG A 501 7.04 -1.42 20.18
N LEU A 502 7.14 -2.75 20.30
CA LEU A 502 5.98 -3.63 20.17
C LEU A 502 5.22 -3.77 21.49
N LEU A 503 3.89 -3.72 21.42
CA LEU A 503 3.04 -3.93 22.59
C LEU A 503 3.15 -5.35 23.15
N GLU A 504 3.20 -6.33 22.25
CA GLU A 504 3.17 -7.77 22.54
C GLU A 504 4.55 -8.36 22.83
N GLU A 505 5.59 -7.53 23.02
CA GLU A 505 6.98 -7.96 23.20
C GLU A 505 7.13 -9.05 24.27
N THR A 506 6.56 -8.84 25.46
CA THR A 506 6.66 -9.81 26.56
C THR A 506 5.99 -11.15 26.22
N ALA A 507 4.87 -11.11 25.50
CA ALA A 507 4.17 -12.31 25.11
C ALA A 507 4.96 -13.11 24.06
N PHE A 508 5.59 -12.42 23.11
CA PHE A 508 6.42 -13.05 22.09
C PHE A 508 7.67 -13.70 22.68
N LEU A 509 8.30 -13.06 23.67
CA LEU A 509 9.43 -13.65 24.39
C LEU A 509 9.04 -14.97 25.08
N ASN A 510 7.93 -14.96 25.80
CA ASN A 510 7.42 -16.17 26.44
C ASN A 510 7.13 -17.31 25.43
N GLU A 511 6.58 -16.97 24.23
CA GLU A 511 6.36 -17.95 23.17
C GLU A 511 7.69 -18.49 22.59
N LEU A 512 8.71 -17.65 22.42
CA LEU A 512 10.05 -18.05 21.95
C LEU A 512 10.76 -18.95 22.94
N GLU A 513 10.59 -18.71 24.24
CA GLU A 513 11.08 -19.57 25.32
C GLU A 513 10.26 -20.86 25.47
N GLY A 514 9.17 -21.01 24.69
CA GLY A 514 8.33 -22.20 24.64
C GLY A 514 7.39 -22.35 25.84
N ILE A 515 7.07 -21.26 26.50
CA ILE A 515 6.01 -21.23 27.52
C ILE A 515 4.67 -21.37 26.78
N GLN A 516 3.78 -22.22 27.30
CA GLN A 516 2.50 -22.46 26.66
C GLN A 516 1.71 -21.17 26.48
N LYS A 517 1.20 -21.01 25.27
CA LYS A 517 0.39 -19.88 24.83
C LYS A 517 -0.85 -19.74 25.72
N LYS A 518 -0.85 -18.77 26.63
CA LYS A 518 -2.10 -18.29 27.23
C LYS A 518 -2.90 -17.60 26.12
N GLN A 519 -4.20 -17.91 26.02
CA GLN A 519 -5.09 -17.17 25.11
C GLN A 519 -5.09 -15.70 25.53
N GLU A 520 -4.22 -14.92 24.89
CA GLU A 520 -4.27 -13.46 25.01
C GLU A 520 -5.49 -12.95 24.26
N SER A 521 -6.47 -12.47 25.02
CA SER A 521 -7.56 -11.72 24.46
C SER A 521 -7.05 -10.30 24.18
N PHE A 522 -7.23 -9.81 22.95
CA PHE A 522 -7.03 -8.41 22.58
C PHE A 522 -7.60 -7.42 23.63
N TRP A 523 -8.72 -7.80 24.26
CA TRP A 523 -9.33 -7.05 25.34
C TRP A 523 -8.54 -7.03 26.66
N GLN A 524 -7.75 -8.05 26.95
CA GLN A 524 -6.87 -8.01 28.13
C GLN A 524 -5.75 -6.97 27.95
N LEU A 525 -5.27 -6.81 26.73
CA LEU A 525 -4.32 -5.76 26.37
C LEU A 525 -4.95 -4.37 26.50
N ILE A 526 -6.19 -4.16 26.00
CA ILE A 526 -6.86 -2.85 26.07
C ILE A 526 -7.38 -2.55 27.49
N ARG A 527 -7.90 -3.53 28.23
CA ARG A 527 -8.38 -3.37 29.62
C ARG A 527 -7.27 -3.04 30.61
N ALA A 528 -6.03 -3.37 30.30
CA ALA A 528 -4.90 -2.96 31.11
C ALA A 528 -4.72 -1.44 31.00
N ARG A 529 -5.41 -0.66 31.87
CA ARG A 529 -5.30 0.80 31.98
C ARG A 529 -3.85 1.29 32.02
N LYS A 530 -2.92 0.43 32.47
CA LYS A 530 -1.46 0.65 32.45
C LYS A 530 -0.88 0.68 31.03
N VAL A 531 -1.48 -0.05 30.05
CA VAL A 531 -1.00 -0.10 28.65
C VAL A 531 -1.31 1.22 27.94
N LEU A 532 -2.50 1.78 28.14
CA LEU A 532 -2.89 3.07 27.55
C LEU A 532 -2.09 4.27 28.10
N LYS A 533 -1.43 4.13 29.27
CA LYS A 533 -0.61 5.18 29.87
C LYS A 533 0.85 5.18 29.42
N LYS A 534 1.29 4.12 28.69
CA LYS A 534 2.66 3.99 28.19
C LYS A 534 2.76 4.50 26.78
N ARG A 535 3.85 5.21 26.47
CA ARG A 535 4.22 5.58 25.10
C ARG A 535 5.04 4.48 24.45
N TYR A 536 4.74 4.19 23.18
CA TYR A 536 5.35 3.09 22.42
C TYR A 536 6.22 3.58 21.25
N GLY A 537 6.56 4.86 21.21
CA GLY A 537 7.31 5.45 20.11
C GLY A 537 6.47 5.65 18.86
N ARG A 538 7.10 5.68 17.71
CA ARG A 538 6.46 5.94 16.42
C ARG A 538 6.00 4.64 15.75
N ILE A 539 5.01 4.78 14.87
CA ILE A 539 4.58 3.75 13.91
C ILE A 539 5.02 4.21 12.53
N TYR A 540 5.57 3.31 11.74
CA TYR A 540 5.99 3.56 10.36
C TYR A 540 5.12 2.75 9.41
N VAL A 541 4.47 3.40 8.43
CA VAL A 541 3.68 2.73 7.41
C VAL A 541 4.20 3.14 6.03
N GLN A 542 4.69 2.14 5.29
CA GLN A 542 5.29 2.33 3.97
C GLN A 542 4.56 1.45 2.95
N PHE A 543 4.34 2.01 1.77
CA PHE A 543 3.75 1.29 0.64
C PHE A 543 4.81 1.02 -0.41
N ALA A 544 4.98 -0.24 -0.77
CA ALA A 544 5.80 -0.59 -1.92
C ALA A 544 5.06 -0.28 -3.23
N GLU A 545 5.77 -0.41 -4.35
CA GLU A 545 5.16 -0.27 -5.68
C GLU A 545 4.06 -1.33 -5.85
N PRO A 546 2.84 -0.93 -6.25
CA PRO A 546 1.77 -1.87 -6.52
C PRO A 546 2.13 -2.83 -7.65
N ILE A 547 1.91 -4.13 -7.44
CA ILE A 547 2.20 -5.20 -8.39
C ILE A 547 0.91 -5.54 -9.14
N SER A 548 0.85 -5.23 -10.46
CA SER A 548 -0.23 -5.65 -11.33
C SER A 548 -0.13 -7.14 -11.63
N LEU A 549 -1.21 -7.87 -11.44
CA LEU A 549 -1.28 -9.29 -11.78
C LEU A 549 -1.26 -9.48 -13.30
N GLU A 550 -2.01 -8.67 -14.04
CA GLU A 550 -1.99 -8.65 -15.51
C GLU A 550 -0.58 -8.38 -16.03
N GLY A 551 0.10 -7.34 -15.50
CA GLY A 551 1.47 -7.02 -15.90
C GLY A 551 2.49 -8.10 -15.53
N LEU A 552 2.21 -8.94 -14.54
CA LEU A 552 3.04 -10.09 -14.18
C LEU A 552 2.79 -11.26 -15.14
N VAL A 553 1.52 -11.57 -15.40
CA VAL A 553 1.11 -12.71 -16.23
C VAL A 553 1.43 -12.47 -17.70
N SER A 554 1.27 -11.24 -18.22
CA SER A 554 1.61 -10.90 -19.61
C SER A 554 3.08 -11.05 -19.94
N ARG A 555 3.97 -11.03 -18.95
CA ARG A 555 5.41 -11.31 -19.09
C ARG A 555 5.76 -12.78 -18.92
N SER A 556 4.78 -13.61 -18.54
CA SER A 556 5.00 -15.05 -18.36
C SER A 556 4.86 -15.79 -19.68
N ASN A 557 5.73 -16.73 -19.92
CA ASN A 557 5.63 -17.68 -21.02
C ASN A 557 5.75 -19.09 -20.40
N PRO A 558 4.77 -19.98 -20.52
CA PRO A 558 3.53 -19.91 -21.32
C PRO A 558 2.44 -18.99 -20.75
N SER A 559 1.36 -18.79 -21.53
CA SER A 559 0.18 -18.04 -21.05
C SER A 559 -0.50 -18.74 -19.88
N LEU A 560 -1.23 -17.99 -19.04
CA LEU A 560 -1.85 -18.55 -17.82
C LEU A 560 -2.81 -19.72 -18.07
N GLN A 561 -3.46 -19.74 -19.25
CA GLN A 561 -4.36 -20.82 -19.65
C GLN A 561 -3.61 -22.08 -20.02
N GLU A 562 -2.40 -21.98 -20.54
CA GLU A 562 -1.56 -23.08 -21.02
C GLU A 562 -0.65 -23.64 -19.93
N MET A 563 -0.51 -22.93 -18.79
CA MET A 563 0.31 -23.36 -17.66
C MET A 563 -0.16 -24.69 -17.08
N ASP A 564 0.78 -25.60 -16.86
CA ASP A 564 0.55 -26.79 -16.07
C ASP A 564 0.39 -26.47 -14.57
N GLN A 565 0.04 -27.48 -13.78
CA GLN A 565 -0.18 -27.33 -12.32
C GLN A 565 1.10 -26.88 -11.57
N ALA A 566 2.27 -27.34 -12.00
CA ALA A 566 3.54 -27.01 -11.35
C ALA A 566 3.96 -25.58 -11.67
N GLU A 567 3.81 -25.14 -12.92
CA GLU A 567 4.05 -23.78 -13.38
C GLU A 567 3.11 -22.78 -12.71
N TYR A 568 1.83 -23.13 -12.61
CA TYR A 568 0.84 -22.31 -11.91
C TYR A 568 1.16 -22.14 -10.42
N GLN A 569 1.57 -23.22 -9.76
CA GLN A 569 2.02 -23.15 -8.38
C GLN A 569 3.33 -22.35 -8.24
N ALA A 570 4.24 -22.44 -9.21
CA ALA A 570 5.47 -21.65 -9.23
C ALA A 570 5.17 -20.16 -9.38
N LEU A 571 4.24 -19.79 -10.26
CA LEU A 571 3.77 -18.39 -10.40
C LEU A 571 3.24 -17.85 -9.06
N GLY A 572 2.37 -18.61 -8.38
CA GLY A 572 1.85 -18.22 -7.07
C GLY A 572 2.94 -18.08 -5.99
N ARG A 573 3.93 -18.99 -5.99
CA ARG A 573 5.11 -18.87 -5.11
C ARG A 573 5.93 -17.63 -5.44
N ASN A 574 6.26 -17.41 -6.71
CA ASN A 574 7.08 -16.27 -7.15
C ASN A 574 6.40 -14.94 -6.82
N LEU A 575 5.11 -14.79 -7.09
CA LEU A 575 4.33 -13.61 -6.68
C LEU A 575 4.39 -13.41 -5.16
N SER A 576 4.23 -14.48 -4.38
CA SER A 576 4.27 -14.40 -2.92
C SER A 576 5.64 -13.94 -2.40
N TYR A 577 6.73 -14.43 -2.99
CA TYR A 577 8.09 -13.99 -2.65
C TYR A 577 8.36 -12.54 -3.09
N ARG A 578 7.89 -12.12 -4.28
CA ARG A 578 7.96 -10.72 -4.72
C ARG A 578 7.27 -9.79 -3.73
N ILE A 579 6.08 -10.17 -3.24
CA ILE A 579 5.35 -9.38 -2.22
C ILE A 579 6.18 -9.25 -0.94
N ILE A 580 6.71 -10.35 -0.39
CA ILE A 580 7.54 -10.31 0.83
C ILE A 580 8.80 -9.46 0.62
N ASN A 581 9.48 -9.60 -0.52
CA ASN A 581 10.67 -8.81 -0.83
C ASN A 581 10.35 -7.33 -1.02
N ALA A 582 9.21 -7.01 -1.62
CA ALA A 582 8.74 -5.64 -1.74
C ALA A 582 8.46 -4.99 -0.36
N ILE A 583 7.89 -5.76 0.59
CA ILE A 583 7.71 -5.31 1.97
C ILE A 583 9.06 -5.07 2.65
N ASN A 584 10.02 -6.00 2.50
CA ASN A 584 11.37 -5.86 3.04
C ASN A 584 12.08 -4.62 2.47
N ALA A 585 11.97 -4.39 1.16
CA ALA A 585 12.64 -3.27 0.48
C ALA A 585 12.18 -1.89 0.97
N VAL A 586 10.94 -1.75 1.41
CA VAL A 586 10.39 -0.49 1.94
C VAL A 586 10.39 -0.43 3.46
N SER A 587 10.96 -1.41 4.13
CA SER A 587 11.05 -1.41 5.59
C SER A 587 11.92 -0.26 6.10
N VAL A 588 11.55 0.30 7.26
CA VAL A 588 12.27 1.40 7.90
C VAL A 588 13.21 0.86 8.96
N VAL A 589 14.48 1.22 8.85
CA VAL A 589 15.49 0.91 9.88
C VAL A 589 15.36 1.93 11.00
N THR A 590 15.06 1.44 12.19
CA THR A 590 14.94 2.28 13.38
C THR A 590 16.26 2.31 14.19
N PRO A 591 16.49 3.36 15.02
CA PRO A 591 17.62 3.41 15.92
C PRO A 591 17.77 2.17 16.79
N GLN A 592 16.64 1.66 17.30
CA GLN A 592 16.60 0.46 18.12
C GLN A 592 17.10 -0.78 17.35
N ALA A 593 16.69 -0.91 16.09
CA ALA A 593 17.13 -2.03 15.25
C ALA A 593 18.63 -1.98 14.95
N LEU A 594 19.13 -0.80 14.56
CA LEU A 594 20.56 -0.60 14.28
C LEU A 594 21.44 -0.87 15.50
N THR A 595 21.09 -0.28 16.66
CA THR A 595 21.81 -0.47 17.91
C THR A 595 21.78 -1.93 18.38
N ALA A 596 20.63 -2.62 18.21
CA ALA A 596 20.53 -4.05 18.53
C ALA A 596 21.42 -4.91 17.62
N CYS A 597 21.57 -4.56 16.32
CA CYS A 597 22.53 -5.22 15.43
C CYS A 597 23.96 -5.07 15.94
N ALA A 598 24.35 -3.86 16.33
CA ALA A 598 25.69 -3.60 16.85
C ALA A 598 25.95 -4.38 18.15
N ILE A 599 25.01 -4.33 19.11
CA ILE A 599 25.14 -5.03 20.40
C ILE A 599 25.27 -6.55 20.22
N LEU A 600 24.38 -7.17 19.47
CA LEU A 600 24.32 -8.64 19.39
C LEU A 600 25.43 -9.23 18.51
N ASN A 601 25.99 -8.49 17.60
CA ASN A 601 27.11 -8.91 16.75
C ASN A 601 28.49 -8.52 17.33
N TYR A 602 28.51 -7.69 18.35
CA TYR A 602 29.76 -7.42 19.09
C TYR A 602 30.29 -8.70 19.77
N PRO A 603 31.59 -9.02 19.65
CA PRO A 603 32.12 -10.33 20.04
C PRO A 603 32.09 -10.59 21.55
N LYS A 604 32.12 -9.52 22.36
CA LYS A 604 32.17 -9.63 23.83
C LYS A 604 30.83 -9.19 24.44
N PRO A 605 30.44 -9.72 25.59
CA PRO A 605 29.24 -9.27 26.29
C PRO A 605 29.35 -7.86 26.91
N ARG A 606 30.58 -7.39 27.13
CA ARG A 606 30.93 -6.04 27.63
C ARG A 606 31.52 -5.22 26.49
N PHE A 607 31.03 -4.01 26.31
CA PHE A 607 31.47 -3.10 25.26
C PHE A 607 31.47 -1.65 25.75
N SER A 608 32.31 -0.81 25.19
CA SER A 608 32.26 0.64 25.37
C SER A 608 31.31 1.29 24.36
N GLN A 609 30.87 2.50 24.67
CA GLN A 609 30.02 3.25 23.73
C GLN A 609 30.71 3.50 22.38
N ASN A 610 32.02 3.81 22.40
CA ASN A 610 32.82 4.09 21.20
C ASN A 610 32.98 2.84 20.32
N GLU A 611 33.35 1.71 20.95
CA GLU A 611 33.45 0.42 20.22
C GLU A 611 32.11 0.04 19.57
N LEU A 612 30.98 0.29 20.21
CA LEU A 612 29.67 0.01 19.64
C LEU A 612 29.36 0.94 18.47
N MET A 613 29.79 2.19 18.55
CA MET A 613 29.61 3.18 17.45
C MET A 613 30.31 2.74 16.17
N ASP A 614 31.52 2.21 16.24
CA ASP A 614 32.25 1.68 15.07
C ASP A 614 31.44 0.61 14.31
N TYR A 615 30.77 -0.28 15.09
CA TYR A 615 29.89 -1.28 14.52
C TYR A 615 28.63 -0.65 13.91
N ALA A 616 27.99 0.27 14.64
CA ALA A 616 26.79 0.95 14.17
C ALA A 616 27.05 1.76 12.88
N GLU A 617 28.17 2.47 12.79
CA GLU A 617 28.59 3.21 11.61
C GLU A 617 28.88 2.29 10.41
N THR A 618 29.54 1.15 10.63
CA THR A 618 29.78 0.15 9.58
C THR A 618 28.46 -0.34 8.99
N TYR A 619 27.48 -0.65 9.84
CA TYR A 619 26.16 -1.08 9.40
C TYR A 619 25.38 0.06 8.73
N LEU A 620 25.45 1.27 9.24
CA LEU A 620 24.78 2.43 8.66
C LEU A 620 25.32 2.76 7.26
N LYS A 621 26.64 2.77 7.07
CA LYS A 621 27.26 2.95 5.74
C LYS A 621 26.79 1.90 4.75
N TYR A 622 26.72 0.64 5.18
CA TYR A 622 26.19 -0.43 4.35
C TYR A 622 24.71 -0.22 4.02
N LEU A 623 23.86 0.11 4.97
CA LEU A 623 22.42 0.39 4.77
C LEU A 623 22.21 1.53 3.76
N LEU A 624 22.99 2.60 3.87
CA LEU A 624 22.96 3.72 2.92
C LEU A 624 23.34 3.26 1.50
N SER A 625 24.37 2.43 1.36
CA SER A 625 24.77 1.84 0.07
C SER A 625 23.67 0.96 -0.55
N GLN A 626 22.85 0.33 0.30
CA GLN A 626 21.68 -0.44 -0.12
C GLN A 626 20.44 0.41 -0.36
N LYS A 627 20.48 1.73 -0.18
CA LYS A 627 19.34 2.66 -0.24
C LYS A 627 18.21 2.28 0.71
N ALA A 628 18.57 1.73 1.89
CA ALA A 628 17.59 1.41 2.91
C ALA A 628 16.91 2.69 3.45
N ARG A 629 15.62 2.60 3.73
CA ARG A 629 14.89 3.71 4.36
C ARG A 629 15.26 3.78 5.84
N LEU A 630 15.79 4.90 6.26
CA LEU A 630 16.14 5.16 7.66
C LEU A 630 15.05 5.99 8.33
N SER A 631 14.89 5.84 9.65
CA SER A 631 14.06 6.78 10.40
C SER A 631 14.76 8.15 10.47
N GLU A 632 14.00 9.22 10.50
CA GLU A 632 14.51 10.61 10.58
C GLU A 632 15.46 10.82 11.75
N ASP A 633 15.29 10.05 12.84
CA ASP A 633 16.13 10.15 14.02
C ASP A 633 17.59 9.67 13.76
N LEU A 634 17.87 8.93 12.66
CA LEU A 634 19.21 8.42 12.32
C LEU A 634 20.11 9.44 11.59
N ASP A 635 19.71 10.69 11.47
CA ASP A 635 20.52 11.76 10.88
C ASP A 635 21.75 12.12 11.76
N ASP A 636 21.66 11.92 13.10
CA ASP A 636 22.79 11.99 14.04
C ASP A 636 22.98 10.66 14.76
N PRO A 637 23.78 9.72 14.20
CA PRO A 637 23.94 8.38 14.75
C PRO A 637 24.53 8.35 16.17
N HIS A 638 25.43 9.28 16.51
CA HIS A 638 26.09 9.31 17.83
C HIS A 638 25.09 9.59 18.95
N HIS A 639 24.34 10.69 18.80
CA HIS A 639 23.33 11.08 19.79
C HIS A 639 22.21 10.04 19.89
N VAL A 640 21.85 9.45 18.78
CA VAL A 640 20.78 8.45 18.69
C VAL A 640 21.15 7.14 19.36
N VAL A 641 22.35 6.61 19.11
CA VAL A 641 22.82 5.37 19.77
C VAL A 641 22.92 5.58 21.28
N GLU A 642 23.40 6.75 21.73
CA GLU A 642 23.43 7.09 23.17
C GLU A 642 22.03 7.07 23.80
N ASN A 643 21.04 7.68 23.13
CA ASN A 643 19.64 7.69 23.59
C ASN A 643 19.05 6.28 23.65
N VAL A 644 19.35 5.44 22.65
CA VAL A 644 18.89 4.04 22.62
C VAL A 644 19.57 3.24 23.73
N LEU A 645 20.86 3.43 23.99
CA LEU A 645 21.56 2.79 25.10
C LEU A 645 20.97 3.20 26.46
N ALA A 646 20.66 4.47 26.65
CA ALA A 646 19.97 4.95 27.85
C ALA A 646 18.58 4.29 28.00
N MET A 647 17.81 4.20 26.91
CA MET A 647 16.51 3.51 26.88
C MET A 647 16.67 2.01 27.19
N TYR A 648 17.67 1.34 26.60
CA TYR A 648 17.93 -0.09 26.84
C TYR A 648 18.40 -0.35 28.25
N SER A 649 19.16 0.57 28.86
CA SER A 649 19.54 0.51 30.26
C SER A 649 18.34 0.63 31.20
N ASN A 650 17.43 1.61 30.94
CA ASN A 650 16.18 1.75 31.68
C ASN A 650 15.26 0.53 31.57
N ARG A 651 15.32 -0.18 30.44
CA ARG A 651 14.58 -1.43 30.20
C ARG A 651 15.30 -2.67 30.67
N LYS A 652 16.46 -2.52 31.24
CA LYS A 652 17.36 -3.61 31.70
C LYS A 652 17.70 -4.60 30.56
N PHE A 653 17.98 -4.08 29.38
CA PHE A 653 18.55 -4.87 28.27
C PHE A 653 20.05 -4.88 28.33
N VAL A 654 20.63 -3.75 28.74
CA VAL A 654 22.02 -3.56 29.04
C VAL A 654 22.14 -2.94 30.43
N GLU A 655 23.26 -3.17 31.11
CA GLU A 655 23.59 -2.57 32.41
C GLU A 655 24.83 -1.68 32.27
N ARG A 656 24.68 -0.40 32.67
CA ARG A 656 25.83 0.51 32.69
C ARG A 656 26.77 0.09 33.81
N GLN A 657 28.00 -0.20 33.44
CA GLN A 657 29.07 -0.58 34.39
C GLN A 657 29.82 0.65 34.86
N ARG A 658 29.99 0.82 36.16
CA ARG A 658 30.85 1.84 36.76
C ARG A 658 32.13 1.17 37.23
N GLU A 659 33.29 1.76 36.93
CA GLU A 659 34.54 1.38 37.58
C GLU A 659 34.53 1.95 38.99
N LYS A 660 34.87 1.09 39.97
CA LYS A 660 34.95 1.50 41.38
C LYS A 660 36.04 2.57 41.54
N GLY A 661 35.62 3.81 41.84
CA GLY A 661 36.54 4.88 42.21
C GLY A 661 36.70 6.02 41.17
N GLN A 662 35.92 6.05 40.11
CA GLN A 662 35.94 7.18 39.15
C GLN A 662 34.76 8.11 39.39
N ASP A 663 35.05 9.42 39.47
CA ASP A 663 34.06 10.49 39.49
C ASP A 663 33.47 10.67 38.06
N ASP A 664 32.18 10.98 37.97
CA ASP A 664 31.45 11.22 36.70
C ASP A 664 32.00 12.49 35.99
N THR A 665 33.23 12.48 35.48
CA THR A 665 33.70 13.53 34.58
C THR A 665 33.23 13.24 33.15
N ALA A 666 32.87 14.29 32.42
CA ALA A 666 32.25 14.21 31.06
C ALA A 666 33.16 13.58 29.97
N LEU A 667 34.36 13.13 30.35
CA LEU A 667 35.38 12.53 29.48
C LEU A 667 35.50 11.01 29.63
N ASP A 668 34.79 10.40 30.61
CA ASP A 668 34.94 8.96 30.85
C ASP A 668 34.13 8.11 29.88
N GLU A 669 34.78 7.13 29.30
CA GLU A 669 34.18 6.18 28.39
C GLU A 669 33.10 5.35 29.08
N LYS A 670 31.85 5.36 28.54
CA LYS A 670 30.73 4.65 29.13
C LYS A 670 30.76 3.17 28.74
N TRP A 671 30.82 2.29 29.73
CA TRP A 671 30.83 0.84 29.56
C TRP A 671 29.47 0.22 29.85
N TYR A 672 29.09 -0.77 29.03
CA TYR A 672 27.82 -1.48 29.11
C TYR A 672 28.03 -2.99 29.09
N LEU A 673 27.16 -3.72 29.81
CA LEU A 673 27.07 -5.18 29.82
C LEU A 673 25.71 -5.63 29.30
N VAL A 674 25.69 -6.53 28.35
CA VAL A 674 24.43 -7.13 27.85
C VAL A 674 23.89 -8.14 28.84
N LEU A 675 22.62 -8.01 29.21
CA LEU A 675 21.98 -8.97 30.10
C LEU A 675 21.52 -10.18 29.29
N GLU A 676 22.04 -11.39 29.63
CA GLU A 676 21.79 -12.63 28.90
C GLU A 676 20.30 -12.95 28.71
N ASN A 677 19.48 -12.76 29.73
CA ASN A 677 18.04 -13.00 29.69
C ASN A 677 17.27 -12.01 28.81
N LYS A 678 17.94 -11.00 28.23
CA LYS A 678 17.37 -9.96 27.37
C LYS A 678 17.88 -10.02 25.94
N ARG A 679 18.82 -10.89 25.64
CA ARG A 679 19.35 -11.06 24.27
C ARG A 679 18.25 -11.39 23.26
N LEU A 680 17.27 -12.23 23.63
CA LEU A 680 16.10 -12.52 22.79
C LEU A 680 15.24 -11.28 22.49
N SER A 681 15.14 -10.31 23.43
CA SER A 681 14.46 -9.04 23.17
C SER A 681 15.21 -8.19 22.14
N LEU A 682 16.53 -8.12 22.26
CA LEU A 682 17.40 -7.43 21.31
C LEU A 682 17.37 -8.10 19.93
N GLU A 683 17.30 -9.46 19.90
CA GLU A 683 17.18 -10.25 18.67
C GLU A 683 15.94 -9.86 17.88
N TYR A 684 14.80 -9.60 18.54
CA TYR A 684 13.60 -9.11 17.89
C TYR A 684 13.86 -7.79 17.14
N TYR A 685 14.52 -6.82 17.78
CA TYR A 685 14.84 -5.52 17.16
C TYR A 685 15.85 -5.68 16.01
N LYS A 686 16.92 -6.44 16.21
CA LYS A 686 17.90 -6.76 15.16
C LYS A 686 17.21 -7.34 13.91
N ASN A 687 16.29 -8.25 14.12
CA ASN A 687 15.61 -8.97 13.04
C ASN A 687 14.64 -8.09 12.22
N ASN A 688 14.25 -6.90 12.72
CA ASN A 688 13.45 -5.98 11.92
C ASN A 688 14.17 -5.45 10.67
N CYS A 689 15.52 -5.43 10.67
CA CYS A 689 16.33 -4.97 9.54
C CYS A 689 17.36 -6.02 9.05
N ILE A 690 17.34 -7.23 9.57
CA ILE A 690 18.33 -8.29 9.25
C ILE A 690 18.37 -8.60 7.76
N HIS A 691 17.25 -8.53 7.06
CA HIS A 691 17.13 -8.85 5.63
C HIS A 691 18.02 -7.97 4.74
N PHE A 692 18.35 -6.75 5.16
CA PHE A 692 19.31 -5.91 4.45
C PHE A 692 20.74 -6.47 4.53
N PHE A 693 21.08 -7.11 5.65
CA PHE A 693 22.42 -7.60 5.92
C PHE A 693 22.67 -9.03 5.44
N ILE A 694 21.63 -9.81 5.17
CA ILE A 694 21.79 -11.22 4.77
C ILE A 694 22.67 -11.41 3.53
N PRO A 695 22.53 -10.61 2.44
CA PRO A 695 23.45 -10.75 1.30
C PRO A 695 24.90 -10.46 1.66
N ALA A 696 25.13 -9.44 2.51
CA ALA A 696 26.46 -9.14 3.03
C ALA A 696 26.99 -10.27 3.94
N ALA A 697 26.15 -10.83 4.78
CA ALA A 697 26.51 -11.92 5.68
C ALA A 697 26.91 -13.19 4.91
N TYR A 698 26.17 -13.56 3.86
CA TYR A 698 26.51 -14.68 3.00
C TYR A 698 27.83 -14.44 2.27
N THR A 699 28.00 -13.27 1.66
CA THR A 699 29.23 -12.92 0.94
C THR A 699 30.43 -12.84 1.88
N ALA A 700 30.28 -12.21 3.05
CA ALA A 700 31.34 -12.10 4.04
C ALA A 700 31.78 -13.48 4.57
N LEU A 701 30.79 -14.35 4.87
CA LEU A 701 31.09 -15.69 5.36
C LEU A 701 31.71 -16.57 4.27
N ALA A 702 31.29 -16.43 3.01
CA ALA A 702 31.94 -17.09 1.88
C ALA A 702 33.40 -16.65 1.78
N ILE A 703 33.70 -15.35 1.81
CA ILE A 703 35.09 -14.82 1.78
C ILE A 703 35.91 -15.39 2.93
N LEU A 704 35.40 -15.34 4.16
CA LEU A 704 36.11 -15.82 5.35
C LEU A 704 36.32 -17.33 5.35
N SER A 705 35.53 -18.10 4.60
CA SER A 705 35.66 -19.56 4.51
C SER A 705 36.78 -20.00 3.57
N TYR A 706 37.31 -19.10 2.72
CA TYR A 706 38.54 -19.29 2.00
C TYR A 706 39.70 -18.86 2.90
N ASP A 707 40.51 -19.73 3.32
CA ASP A 707 41.69 -19.41 4.14
C ASP A 707 42.76 -18.68 3.30
N ALA A 708 42.38 -17.56 2.72
CA ALA A 708 43.18 -16.76 1.80
C ALA A 708 42.80 -15.28 1.87
N PHE A 709 43.77 -14.40 1.78
CA PHE A 709 43.58 -12.95 1.71
C PHE A 709 43.09 -12.47 0.32
N GLN A 710 43.11 -13.34 -0.68
CA GLN A 710 42.80 -13.06 -2.09
C GLN A 710 41.78 -14.08 -2.60
N PHE A 711 40.78 -13.59 -3.32
CA PHE A 711 39.69 -14.44 -3.88
C PHE A 711 39.12 -13.81 -5.16
N SER A 712 38.44 -14.63 -5.98
CA SER A 712 37.67 -14.15 -7.14
C SER A 712 36.16 -14.10 -6.83
N ALA A 713 35.45 -13.16 -7.45
CA ALA A 713 33.98 -13.04 -7.25
C ALA A 713 33.24 -14.29 -7.75
N SER A 714 33.74 -14.92 -8.82
CA SER A 714 33.12 -16.13 -9.37
C SER A 714 33.19 -17.31 -8.39
N ALA A 715 34.26 -17.43 -7.61
CA ALA A 715 34.38 -18.47 -6.60
C ALA A 715 33.35 -18.36 -5.48
N LEU A 716 32.97 -17.13 -5.14
CA LEU A 716 31.98 -16.87 -4.08
C LEU A 716 30.54 -17.26 -4.45
N GLN A 717 30.19 -17.34 -5.72
CA GLN A 717 28.81 -17.60 -6.16
C GLN A 717 28.29 -18.96 -5.68
N SER A 718 29.15 -20.00 -5.74
CA SER A 718 28.79 -21.35 -5.29
C SER A 718 28.47 -21.37 -3.79
N ASP A 719 29.35 -20.75 -2.97
CA ASP A 719 29.15 -20.68 -1.52
C ASP A 719 27.94 -19.80 -1.13
N TYR A 720 27.74 -18.67 -1.83
CA TYR A 720 26.56 -17.82 -1.64
C TYR A 720 25.29 -18.60 -1.93
N ASN A 721 25.23 -19.30 -3.06
CA ASN A 721 24.06 -20.08 -3.46
C ASN A 721 23.78 -21.22 -2.46
N PHE A 722 24.83 -21.88 -1.98
CA PHE A 722 24.73 -22.88 -0.94
C PHE A 722 24.15 -22.30 0.36
N LEU A 723 24.65 -21.17 0.84
CA LEU A 723 24.19 -20.51 2.05
C LEU A 723 22.72 -20.04 1.91
N GLN A 724 22.35 -19.51 0.73
CA GLN A 724 20.98 -19.13 0.42
C GLN A 724 20.03 -20.35 0.47
N ASP A 725 20.42 -21.51 -0.10
CA ASP A 725 19.64 -22.74 -0.02
C ASP A 725 19.61 -23.28 1.42
N PHE A 726 20.73 -23.21 2.15
CA PHE A 726 20.84 -23.70 3.52
C PHE A 726 19.87 -22.95 4.48
N PHE A 727 19.73 -21.64 4.29
CA PHE A 727 18.85 -20.81 5.11
C PHE A 727 17.54 -20.40 4.43
N LYS A 728 17.10 -21.11 3.40
CA LYS A 728 15.87 -20.79 2.64
C LYS A 728 14.57 -20.84 3.47
N TYR A 729 14.59 -21.48 4.64
CA TYR A 729 13.47 -21.47 5.58
C TYR A 729 13.59 -20.38 6.67
N GLU A 730 14.70 -19.66 6.68
CA GLU A 730 14.92 -18.51 7.60
C GLU A 730 14.69 -17.17 6.93
N PHE A 731 15.09 -17.02 5.68
CA PHE A 731 15.08 -15.73 4.97
C PHE A 731 14.41 -15.86 3.61
N ALA A 732 13.60 -14.87 3.27
CA ALA A 732 13.08 -14.73 1.92
C ALA A 732 14.19 -14.19 1.01
N TYR A 733 14.31 -14.74 -0.19
CA TYR A 733 15.24 -14.29 -1.22
C TYR A 733 14.48 -13.61 -2.36
N ASP A 734 15.18 -12.70 -3.07
CA ASP A 734 14.63 -12.01 -4.22
C ASP A 734 14.64 -12.92 -5.44
N VAL A 735 13.47 -13.35 -5.88
CA VAL A 735 13.29 -14.27 -7.01
C VAL A 735 13.69 -13.67 -8.34
N ASP A 736 13.82 -12.35 -8.43
CA ASP A 736 14.16 -11.60 -9.64
C ASP A 736 15.67 -11.31 -9.74
N LYS A 737 16.46 -11.69 -8.72
CA LYS A 737 17.91 -11.43 -8.67
C LYS A 737 18.70 -12.72 -8.49
N THR A 738 19.72 -12.86 -9.32
CA THR A 738 20.61 -14.01 -9.26
C THR A 738 21.61 -13.89 -8.09
N PRO A 739 22.14 -15.01 -7.57
CA PRO A 739 23.25 -15.00 -6.61
C PRO A 739 24.44 -14.17 -7.08
N GLU A 740 24.78 -14.26 -8.35
CA GLU A 740 25.86 -13.44 -8.94
C GLU A 740 25.62 -11.94 -8.79
N TYR A 741 24.41 -11.49 -9.13
CA TYR A 741 24.04 -10.07 -8.94
C TYR A 741 24.19 -9.64 -7.49
N MET A 742 23.76 -10.47 -6.54
CA MET A 742 23.80 -10.15 -5.12
C MET A 742 25.24 -10.11 -4.59
N VAL A 743 26.10 -11.05 -5.01
CA VAL A 743 27.53 -11.06 -4.69
C VAL A 743 28.20 -9.79 -5.23
N ARG A 744 28.06 -9.49 -6.54
CA ARG A 744 28.68 -8.30 -7.16
C ARG A 744 28.22 -6.99 -6.51
N LYS A 745 26.93 -6.88 -6.21
CA LYS A 745 26.38 -5.72 -5.49
C LYS A 745 26.99 -5.55 -4.11
N THR A 746 27.17 -6.65 -3.39
CA THR A 746 27.79 -6.66 -2.05
C THR A 746 29.28 -6.33 -2.11
N LEU A 747 30.01 -6.93 -3.04
CA LEU A 747 31.43 -6.63 -3.23
C LEU A 747 31.64 -5.15 -3.52
N LYS A 748 30.81 -4.53 -4.36
CA LYS A 748 30.88 -3.09 -4.60
C LYS A 748 30.74 -2.30 -3.29
N ALA A 749 29.75 -2.62 -2.45
CA ALA A 749 29.57 -1.95 -1.14
C ALA A 749 30.78 -2.16 -0.20
N PHE A 750 31.39 -3.34 -0.25
CA PHE A 750 32.60 -3.63 0.55
C PHE A 750 33.84 -2.89 0.03
N ILE A 751 33.93 -2.64 -1.28
CA ILE A 751 34.99 -1.81 -1.86
C ILE A 751 34.79 -0.35 -1.45
N ASP A 752 33.57 0.15 -1.56
CA ASP A 752 33.22 1.55 -1.23
C ASP A 752 33.50 1.87 0.26
N ASP A 753 33.39 0.87 1.16
CA ASP A 753 33.73 0.99 2.59
C ASP A 753 35.18 0.51 2.92
N ALA A 754 36.06 0.38 1.92
CA ALA A 754 37.44 -0.03 2.06
C ALA A 754 37.65 -1.38 2.82
N ILE A 755 36.66 -2.27 2.80
CA ILE A 755 36.77 -3.64 3.32
C ILE A 755 37.60 -4.48 2.37
N LEU A 756 37.41 -4.27 1.06
CA LEU A 756 38.08 -4.97 -0.02
C LEU A 756 38.76 -3.98 -0.95
N MET A 757 39.81 -4.42 -1.59
CA MET A 757 40.49 -3.70 -2.67
C MET A 757 40.58 -4.58 -3.93
N PRO A 758 40.25 -4.05 -5.13
CA PRO A 758 40.45 -4.77 -6.37
C PRO A 758 41.93 -5.11 -6.53
N HIS A 759 42.23 -6.29 -7.11
CA HIS A 759 43.59 -6.65 -7.41
C HIS A 759 44.12 -5.81 -8.60
N PRO A 760 45.37 -5.28 -8.55
CA PRO A 760 45.85 -4.35 -9.55
C PRO A 760 45.92 -4.93 -10.98
N THR A 761 46.18 -6.22 -11.13
CA THR A 761 46.43 -6.87 -12.43
C THR A 761 45.47 -8.03 -12.75
N LEU A 762 44.87 -8.66 -11.76
CA LEU A 762 43.95 -9.79 -11.98
C LEU A 762 42.51 -9.29 -12.03
N PRO A 763 41.79 -9.49 -13.15
CA PRO A 763 40.40 -9.11 -13.26
C PRO A 763 39.54 -9.93 -12.30
N ASP A 764 38.43 -9.34 -11.82
CA ASP A 764 37.44 -9.97 -10.93
C ASP A 764 38.04 -10.57 -9.64
N THR A 765 39.22 -10.10 -9.22
CA THR A 765 39.96 -10.57 -8.04
C THR A 765 40.08 -9.45 -7.01
N TYR A 766 39.99 -9.79 -5.76
CA TYR A 766 39.93 -8.84 -4.66
C TYR A 766 40.81 -9.29 -3.51
N ASN A 767 41.41 -8.30 -2.81
CA ASN A 767 42.18 -8.50 -1.59
C ASN A 767 41.45 -7.97 -0.38
N ILE A 768 41.55 -8.66 0.75
CA ILE A 768 40.99 -8.21 2.04
C ILE A 768 41.97 -7.19 2.63
N THR A 769 41.45 -6.02 3.05
CA THR A 769 42.26 -5.02 3.76
C THR A 769 42.48 -5.41 5.24
N ALA A 770 43.50 -4.83 5.90
CA ALA A 770 43.78 -5.10 7.30
C ALA A 770 42.55 -4.78 8.22
N ALA A 771 41.84 -3.67 7.96
CA ALA A 771 40.61 -3.32 8.66
C ALA A 771 39.40 -4.15 8.18
N GLY A 772 39.45 -4.63 6.93
CA GLY A 772 38.35 -5.34 6.28
C GLY A 772 38.03 -6.67 6.93
N PHE A 773 39.03 -7.39 7.44
CA PHE A 773 38.82 -8.66 8.12
C PHE A 773 37.84 -8.55 9.32
N ARG A 774 38.01 -7.52 10.17
CA ARG A 774 37.10 -7.26 11.29
C ARG A 774 35.69 -6.93 10.81
N LYS A 775 35.57 -6.10 9.77
CA LYS A 775 34.26 -5.72 9.22
C LYS A 775 33.56 -6.90 8.56
N LEU A 776 34.27 -7.80 7.86
CA LEU A 776 33.69 -9.04 7.33
C LEU A 776 33.13 -9.91 8.45
N LEU A 777 33.85 -10.05 9.59
CA LEU A 777 33.33 -10.78 10.75
C LEU A 777 32.08 -10.14 11.34
N CYS A 778 31.97 -8.79 11.34
CA CYS A 778 30.76 -8.09 11.77
C CYS A 778 29.54 -8.53 10.93
N PHE A 779 29.69 -8.57 9.60
CA PHE A 779 28.62 -9.02 8.69
C PHE A 779 28.33 -10.53 8.83
N ALA A 780 29.37 -11.37 8.83
CA ALA A 780 29.19 -12.80 8.97
C ALA A 780 28.47 -13.18 10.27
N SER A 781 28.67 -12.41 11.35
CA SER A 781 28.09 -12.64 12.70
C SER A 781 26.56 -12.67 12.71
N PHE A 782 25.88 -12.11 11.71
CA PHE A 782 24.41 -12.24 11.58
C PHE A 782 23.97 -13.69 11.42
N LEU A 783 24.80 -14.58 10.90
CA LEU A 783 24.48 -15.99 10.62
C LEU A 783 24.80 -16.94 11.77
N LYS A 784 25.67 -16.54 12.70
CA LYS A 784 26.15 -17.42 13.80
C LYS A 784 25.01 -18.05 14.58
N THR A 785 24.02 -17.29 14.99
CA THR A 785 22.82 -17.75 15.73
C THR A 785 22.11 -18.90 15.01
N TYR A 786 21.96 -18.81 13.69
CA TYR A 786 21.25 -19.79 12.88
C TYR A 786 22.08 -21.06 12.67
N PHE A 787 23.39 -20.95 12.49
CA PHE A 787 24.29 -22.11 12.46
C PHE A 787 24.28 -22.88 13.78
N GLU A 788 24.34 -22.19 14.92
CA GLU A 788 24.26 -22.80 16.24
C GLU A 788 22.90 -23.52 16.43
N SER A 789 21.80 -22.90 16.01
CA SER A 789 20.47 -23.53 16.08
C SER A 789 20.41 -24.81 15.24
N TYR A 790 20.88 -24.77 14.00
CA TYR A 790 20.87 -25.91 13.08
C TYR A 790 21.81 -27.02 13.54
N TRP A 791 22.94 -26.65 14.17
CA TRP A 791 23.83 -27.59 14.82
C TRP A 791 23.14 -28.41 15.90
N VAL A 792 22.39 -27.77 16.78
CA VAL A 792 21.62 -28.46 17.85
C VAL A 792 20.59 -29.42 17.23
N VAL A 793 19.86 -28.97 16.19
CA VAL A 793 18.89 -29.84 15.48
C VAL A 793 19.57 -31.06 14.90
N LEU A 794 20.70 -30.88 14.19
CA LEU A 794 21.42 -31.98 13.54
C LEU A 794 21.97 -32.98 14.54
N LYS A 795 22.44 -32.52 15.73
CA LYS A 795 22.87 -33.43 16.83
C LYS A 795 21.75 -34.33 17.33
N VAL A 796 20.51 -33.79 17.45
CA VAL A 796 19.35 -34.64 17.86
C VAL A 796 18.97 -35.60 16.74
N LEU A 797 19.01 -35.18 15.47
CA LEU A 797 18.77 -36.10 14.35
C LEU A 797 19.81 -37.22 14.26
N LYS A 798 21.08 -36.95 14.65
CA LYS A 798 22.13 -37.99 14.74
C LYS A 798 21.89 -38.96 15.89
N ALA A 799 21.24 -38.53 16.99
CA ALA A 799 21.08 -39.34 18.21
C ALA A 799 19.83 -40.25 18.21
N TYR A 800 18.83 -39.98 17.35
CA TYR A 800 17.54 -40.68 17.36
C TYR A 800 17.12 -41.09 15.96
N ASN A 801 16.60 -42.34 15.81
CA ASN A 801 16.00 -42.77 14.55
C ASN A 801 14.65 -42.12 14.30
N ARG A 802 14.21 -42.12 13.04
CA ARG A 802 12.93 -41.51 12.61
C ARG A 802 11.73 -41.97 13.42
N ARG A 803 11.69 -43.27 13.77
CA ARG A 803 10.57 -43.92 14.46
C ARG A 803 10.51 -43.61 15.97
N ASP A 804 11.63 -43.20 16.56
CA ASP A 804 11.77 -43.08 18.00
C ASP A 804 11.05 -41.88 18.61
N LEU A 805 10.79 -40.84 17.79
CA LEU A 805 10.22 -39.60 18.30
C LEU A 805 9.12 -39.04 17.40
N VAL A 806 7.96 -38.77 17.98
CA VAL A 806 6.89 -37.95 17.35
C VAL A 806 7.33 -36.48 17.26
N LYS A 807 6.82 -35.74 16.29
CA LYS A 807 7.22 -34.32 16.03
C LYS A 807 7.29 -33.42 17.29
N LYS A 808 6.31 -33.54 18.20
CA LYS A 808 6.30 -32.77 19.46
C LYS A 808 7.41 -33.19 20.43
N GLU A 809 7.71 -34.47 20.54
CA GLU A 809 8.78 -34.97 21.39
C GLU A 809 10.14 -34.61 20.84
N ARG A 810 10.29 -34.64 19.52
CA ARG A 810 11.54 -34.23 18.85
C ARG A 810 11.89 -32.77 19.18
N ILE A 811 10.94 -31.81 19.11
CA ILE A 811 11.18 -30.43 19.51
C ILE A 811 11.55 -30.33 21.00
N LYS A 812 10.91 -31.07 21.89
CA LYS A 812 11.30 -31.11 23.31
C LYS A 812 12.73 -31.59 23.52
N LYS A 813 13.17 -32.62 22.80
CA LYS A 813 14.55 -33.12 22.87
C LYS A 813 15.57 -32.12 22.33
N ILE A 814 15.24 -31.45 21.19
CA ILE A 814 16.09 -30.40 20.62
C ILE A 814 16.28 -29.24 21.65
N ARG A 815 15.21 -28.79 22.28
CA ARG A 815 15.29 -27.75 23.31
C ARG A 815 16.10 -28.20 24.53
N ALA A 816 15.90 -29.43 25.01
CA ALA A 816 16.66 -29.96 26.16
C ALA A 816 18.16 -30.00 25.85
N LEU A 817 18.52 -30.52 24.65
CA LEU A 817 19.92 -30.59 24.25
C LEU A 817 20.49 -29.16 24.01
N GLY A 818 19.73 -28.26 23.39
CA GLY A 818 20.15 -26.88 23.20
C GLY A 818 20.50 -26.18 24.51
N ASN A 819 19.63 -26.29 25.51
CA ASN A 819 19.87 -25.75 26.85
C ASN A 819 21.09 -26.39 27.52
N GLN A 820 21.33 -27.69 27.34
CA GLN A 820 22.51 -28.37 27.84
C GLN A 820 23.78 -27.84 27.18
N LEU A 821 23.81 -27.76 25.83
CA LEU A 821 24.98 -27.28 25.09
C LEU A 821 25.28 -25.80 25.39
N TYR A 822 24.27 -24.99 25.63
CA TYR A 822 24.44 -23.62 26.06
C TYR A 822 25.07 -23.51 27.47
N LYS A 823 24.60 -24.28 28.42
CA LYS A 823 25.22 -24.37 29.75
C LYS A 823 26.68 -24.85 29.69
N GLN A 824 27.00 -25.74 28.75
CA GLN A 824 28.36 -26.23 28.51
C GLN A 824 29.21 -25.25 27.66
N ARG A 825 28.67 -24.07 27.26
CA ARG A 825 29.31 -23.08 26.37
C ARG A 825 29.74 -23.64 25.01
N VAL A 826 29.09 -24.69 24.53
CA VAL A 826 29.25 -25.22 23.16
C VAL A 826 28.48 -24.40 22.17
N THR A 827 27.26 -23.94 22.50
CA THR A 827 26.55 -22.87 21.85
C THR A 827 26.77 -21.62 22.67
N GLU A 828 27.14 -20.52 22.01
CA GLU A 828 27.53 -19.27 22.68
C GLU A 828 26.35 -18.29 22.79
N ARG A 829 25.39 -18.38 21.90
CA ARG A 829 24.30 -17.41 21.78
C ARG A 829 22.99 -17.98 22.34
N SER A 830 22.40 -17.32 23.34
CA SER A 830 21.10 -17.69 23.88
C SER A 830 19.98 -17.55 22.84
N GLU A 831 20.12 -16.68 21.83
CA GLU A 831 19.20 -16.50 20.71
C GLU A 831 19.11 -17.76 19.83
N ALA A 832 20.15 -18.59 19.81
CA ALA A 832 20.16 -19.88 19.11
C ALA A 832 19.18 -20.92 19.70
N LEU A 833 18.69 -20.70 20.93
CA LEU A 833 17.73 -21.56 21.59
C LEU A 833 16.27 -21.34 21.13
N SER A 834 16.06 -20.48 20.14
CA SER A 834 14.75 -20.17 19.60
C SER A 834 14.05 -21.41 19.02
N GLN A 835 12.84 -21.71 19.51
CA GLN A 835 12.04 -22.81 18.99
C GLN A 835 11.75 -22.66 17.49
N ILE A 836 11.55 -21.43 17.00
CA ILE A 836 11.27 -21.14 15.59
C ILE A 836 12.48 -21.53 14.72
N ASN A 837 13.70 -21.19 15.13
CA ASN A 837 14.91 -21.57 14.41
C ASN A 837 15.07 -23.10 14.39
N TYR A 838 14.72 -23.79 15.48
CA TYR A 838 14.72 -25.25 15.51
C TYR A 838 13.70 -25.87 14.57
N GLU A 839 12.49 -25.33 14.51
CA GLU A 839 11.45 -25.78 13.58
C GLU A 839 11.85 -25.57 12.12
N ASN A 840 12.51 -24.44 11.81
CA ASN A 840 13.02 -24.13 10.47
C ASN A 840 14.19 -25.05 10.10
N GLY A 841 15.14 -25.27 10.99
CA GLY A 841 16.26 -26.20 10.81
C GLY A 841 15.76 -27.65 10.60
N LEU A 842 14.78 -28.09 11.41
CA LEU A 842 14.16 -29.39 11.24
C LEU A 842 13.43 -29.53 9.88
N THR A 843 12.78 -28.45 9.43
CA THR A 843 12.12 -28.41 8.12
C THR A 843 13.13 -28.50 6.99
N PHE A 844 14.28 -27.80 7.11
CA PHE A 844 15.37 -27.87 6.14
C PHE A 844 15.95 -29.29 6.06
N PHE A 845 16.33 -29.87 7.18
CA PHE A 845 16.92 -31.21 7.17
C PHE A 845 15.94 -32.28 6.67
N ASN A 846 14.66 -32.21 7.03
CA ASN A 846 13.63 -33.08 6.48
C ASN A 846 13.49 -32.93 4.94
N PHE A 847 13.58 -31.69 4.43
CA PHE A 847 13.56 -31.42 3.00
C PHE A 847 14.76 -32.03 2.28
N LYS A 848 15.95 -32.03 2.90
CA LYS A 848 17.16 -32.70 2.39
C LYS A 848 17.15 -34.23 2.58
N GLY A 849 16.07 -34.75 3.13
CA GLY A 849 15.88 -36.19 3.35
C GLY A 849 16.55 -36.72 4.61
N ILE A 850 16.92 -35.84 5.56
CA ILE A 850 17.49 -36.22 6.86
C ILE A 850 16.36 -36.28 7.88
N ARG A 851 16.03 -37.48 8.32
CA ARG A 851 14.88 -37.71 9.21
C ARG A 851 15.24 -38.32 10.55
N GLY A 852 16.43 -38.95 10.66
CA GLY A 852 16.96 -39.61 11.84
C GLY A 852 18.36 -40.12 11.63
N ALA A 853 18.88 -40.86 12.60
CA ALA A 853 20.24 -41.42 12.65
C ALA A 853 20.57 -42.32 11.43
N GLU A 854 19.55 -42.90 10.80
CA GLU A 854 19.68 -43.70 9.59
C GLU A 854 20.25 -42.96 8.38
N ASP A 855 20.24 -41.63 8.38
CA ASP A 855 20.74 -40.80 7.29
C ASP A 855 22.19 -40.32 7.54
N GLU A 856 23.07 -41.18 8.02
CA GLU A 856 24.39 -40.89 8.57
C GLU A 856 25.29 -40.11 7.61
N GLU A 857 25.38 -40.47 6.35
CA GLU A 857 26.23 -39.82 5.34
C GLU A 857 25.87 -38.35 5.19
N LYS A 858 24.57 -38.06 5.08
CA LYS A 858 24.10 -36.68 4.94
C LYS A 858 24.29 -35.89 6.23
N ILE A 859 24.11 -36.54 7.38
CA ILE A 859 24.33 -35.91 8.68
C ILE A 859 25.78 -35.51 8.82
N GLU A 860 26.72 -36.38 8.42
CA GLU A 860 28.15 -36.09 8.52
C GLU A 860 28.55 -34.94 7.56
N PHE A 861 28.02 -34.97 6.32
CA PHE A 861 28.21 -33.84 5.38
C PHE A 861 27.82 -32.49 6.00
N TYR A 862 26.57 -32.38 6.50
CA TYR A 862 26.13 -31.12 7.11
C TYR A 862 26.82 -30.80 8.43
N THR A 863 27.29 -31.82 9.16
CA THR A 863 28.13 -31.63 10.35
C THR A 863 29.44 -30.93 9.99
N GLN A 864 30.12 -31.38 8.95
CA GLN A 864 31.37 -30.77 8.46
C GLN A 864 31.14 -29.34 7.94
N VAL A 865 30.05 -29.15 7.17
CA VAL A 865 29.65 -27.81 6.68
C VAL A 865 29.43 -26.83 7.84
N ILE A 866 28.63 -27.20 8.82
CA ILE A 866 28.37 -26.33 9.99
C ILE A 866 29.65 -26.03 10.75
N ARG A 867 30.52 -27.05 10.95
CA ARG A 867 31.82 -26.85 11.61
C ARG A 867 32.73 -25.92 10.82
N LYS A 868 32.81 -26.06 9.49
CA LYS A 868 33.60 -25.16 8.62
C LYS A 868 33.19 -23.70 8.89
N TYR A 869 31.91 -23.37 8.77
CA TYR A 869 31.43 -22.01 8.92
C TYR A 869 31.49 -21.48 10.37
N LEU A 870 31.22 -22.33 11.36
CA LEU A 870 31.39 -21.95 12.77
C LEU A 870 32.87 -21.69 13.12
N GLY A 871 33.79 -22.39 12.48
CA GLY A 871 35.24 -22.18 12.63
C GLY A 871 35.67 -20.74 12.26
N CYS A 872 35.02 -20.12 11.27
CA CYS A 872 35.32 -18.75 10.87
C CYS A 872 35.09 -17.73 12.01
N PHE A 873 34.25 -18.05 13.00
CA PHE A 873 33.98 -17.18 14.16
C PHE A 873 34.91 -17.42 15.34
N MET A 874 35.74 -18.47 15.33
CA MET A 874 36.65 -18.81 16.45
C MET A 874 37.97 -18.03 16.40
N VAL A 875 38.29 -17.40 15.26
CA VAL A 875 39.54 -16.62 15.08
C VAL A 875 39.59 -15.37 15.96
N GLN A 876 38.53 -15.04 16.70
CA GLN A 876 38.44 -13.88 17.59
C GLN A 876 38.74 -14.18 19.07
N LYS A 877 39.00 -15.45 19.48
CA LYS A 877 39.43 -15.79 20.84
C LYS A 877 40.95 -15.76 20.93
#